data_758f7fce4d6f6ebfa00dee663010ea8a
#
_entry.id   758f7fce4d6f6ebfa00dee663010ea8a
#
_cell.length_a   1.000
_cell.length_b   1.000
_cell.length_c   1.000
_cell.angle_alpha   90.00
_cell.angle_beta   90.00
_cell.angle_gamma   90.00
#
_symmetry.space_group_name_H-M   'P 1'
#
loop_
_entity.id
_entity.type
_entity.pdbx_description
1 polymer ?
#
loop_
_entity_poly.entity_id
_entity_poly.type
_entity_poly.pdbx_seq_one_letter_code
_entity_poly.pdbx_strand_id
1 'polypeptide(L)'
;MSEKVKVKITRNVSVLPAIALRGLVVFPNNIVHFEVGRAKSIAAIEAAMHANSSVFLVAQKEMDVEEPTMPDLYGYGVIAEIKQVLRVSDDLVKVLVEGKTRARLLELNDGDFLQASVRPVPVRGIGADKRTQTEALVRSLKDCFEEYLSYSPQISKDIIYNIVSSDSPLFLSEYMPANLLLKYEDKQTILNESSLLSRLEKLLMLLRQECQVLEIERDLDDKVNASLDKGQREYYLREQMHIISEELGDSEDTRAEADTYRQKIAALKLDDEPTEKLLKECERLARMQSNSAESGVIRSYLDTCLGLPWHITTEDDLDQAHARRVLDREHYGLQKVKERILELLAVRKLNTEVKGQIVCLVGPPGVGKTSIAHSIADCMGRKFARMSLGGVHDEAEIRGHRRTYIGAMPGRIISAINSAKSSNPVILLDEIDKLAGDYKGDPSSALLEVLDPEQNRTFKDNYLDIPFDLSEVLFITTANDASTIPGPLYDRMDVIELPSYTRTEKFNIAKRHLLPKQLKNNGLDGKVTMSSGAIYEIIDGYTREAGVRNLERTITSVLRKCAQKIAAGETEKISVSGTMVKSLLGPEKVKPTFISRTDSVGIANGLAWTSVGGEMLPVEVAVIPNGTGKIEITGSLGDVMKESAQLAVTYARVHAEEYGIAPDRFKNTDLHIHAPEGAVPKDGPSAGVTLTTALVSALSGIPVRHDLAMTGEITLHGNVLPIGGLKEKSMAAFREGISTVLIPKENATDLYEVDAEVKEKIHFIPVERLSQVLKHALIMPGHAAARRAHAMPQATNLIAGEKPAAKDPATVM
;
A
#
# COMPACT_ATOMS: atom_id res chain seq x y z
N MET A 1 -0.70 54.99 51.53
CA MET A 1 -1.48 54.79 50.28
C MET A 1 -1.47 53.36 49.92
N SER A 2 -2.56 52.68 50.19
CA SER A 2 -2.65 51.20 50.11
C SER A 2 -3.28 50.86 48.75
N GLU A 3 -2.49 50.19 47.92
CA GLU A 3 -2.98 49.64 46.68
C GLU A 3 -3.79 48.34 46.93
N LYS A 4 -5.09 48.49 46.72
CA LYS A 4 -6.00 47.31 46.77
C LYS A 4 -5.80 46.45 45.55
N VAL A 5 -5.07 45.37 45.69
CA VAL A 5 -5.05 44.25 44.75
C VAL A 5 -6.44 43.62 44.71
N LYS A 6 -7.15 43.83 43.61
CA LYS A 6 -8.40 43.15 43.34
C LYS A 6 -8.09 41.67 43.01
N VAL A 7 -8.23 40.81 44.00
CA VAL A 7 -8.25 39.35 43.80
C VAL A 7 -9.50 39.02 42.96
N LYS A 8 -9.32 38.72 41.69
CA LYS A 8 -10.35 38.11 40.87
C LYS A 8 -10.55 36.64 41.35
N ILE A 9 -11.65 36.42 42.00
CA ILE A 9 -12.13 35.13 42.46
C ILE A 9 -12.39 34.30 41.19
N THR A 10 -11.50 33.34 40.87
CA THR A 10 -11.70 32.29 39.87
C THR A 10 -12.60 31.20 40.47
N ARG A 11 -13.91 31.40 40.40
CA ARG A 11 -14.91 30.38 40.75
C ARG A 11 -15.22 29.51 39.52
N ASN A 12 -15.14 28.19 39.70
CA ASN A 12 -15.58 27.12 38.80
C ASN A 12 -14.71 26.81 37.57
N VAL A 13 -13.49 26.41 37.80
CA VAL A 13 -12.74 25.60 36.82
C VAL A 13 -12.68 24.20 37.40
N SER A 14 -13.08 23.17 36.61
CA SER A 14 -12.98 21.78 36.95
C SER A 14 -11.95 21.12 36.04
N VAL A 15 -11.09 20.26 36.58
CA VAL A 15 -10.18 19.44 35.83
C VAL A 15 -10.82 18.04 35.70
N LEU A 16 -11.08 17.63 34.49
CA LEU A 16 -11.77 16.35 34.17
C LEU A 16 -10.99 15.55 33.15
N PRO A 17 -11.08 14.21 33.20
CA PRO A 17 -10.67 13.38 32.08
C PRO A 17 -11.43 13.80 30.82
N ALA A 18 -10.75 13.86 29.67
CA ALA A 18 -11.33 14.34 28.42
C ALA A 18 -11.28 13.26 27.34
N ILE A 19 -12.33 13.21 26.54
CA ILE A 19 -12.41 12.35 25.38
C ILE A 19 -12.66 13.21 24.14
N ALA A 20 -11.79 13.08 23.15
CA ALA A 20 -11.95 13.71 21.84
C ALA A 20 -12.82 12.82 20.93
N LEU A 21 -13.98 13.32 20.55
CA LEU A 21 -14.96 12.61 19.73
C LEU A 21 -14.77 12.89 18.24
N ARG A 22 -14.85 11.86 17.41
CA ARG A 22 -14.78 11.96 15.94
C ARG A 22 -16.18 11.99 15.35
N GLY A 23 -16.52 13.07 14.65
CA GLY A 23 -17.80 13.19 13.94
C GLY A 23 -19.05 13.18 14.85
N LEU A 24 -18.89 13.31 16.17
CA LEU A 24 -19.98 13.27 17.12
C LEU A 24 -19.94 14.49 18.04
N VAL A 25 -21.08 15.12 18.22
CA VAL A 25 -21.29 16.23 19.17
C VAL A 25 -22.35 15.83 20.19
N VAL A 26 -22.01 15.88 21.45
CA VAL A 26 -22.90 15.57 22.55
C VAL A 26 -23.54 16.86 23.07
N PHE A 27 -24.82 16.81 23.37
CA PHE A 27 -25.57 17.94 23.97
C PHE A 27 -25.96 17.66 25.42
N PRO A 28 -26.19 18.69 26.24
CA PRO A 28 -26.77 18.51 27.58
C PRO A 28 -28.12 17.79 27.51
N ASN A 29 -28.47 17.08 28.58
CA ASN A 29 -29.72 16.35 28.73
C ASN A 29 -29.97 15.26 27.63
N ASN A 30 -28.92 14.85 26.92
CA ASN A 30 -29.01 13.78 25.92
C ASN A 30 -28.17 12.58 26.35
N ILE A 31 -28.71 11.40 26.10
CA ILE A 31 -28.04 10.12 26.35
C ILE A 31 -27.51 9.60 25.00
N VAL A 32 -26.20 9.38 24.94
CA VAL A 32 -25.52 8.93 23.72
C VAL A 32 -24.62 7.74 24.05
N HIS A 33 -24.58 6.79 23.15
CA HIS A 33 -23.62 5.71 23.19
C HIS A 33 -22.62 5.85 22.04
N PHE A 34 -21.36 5.56 22.31
CA PHE A 34 -20.31 5.55 21.29
C PHE A 34 -19.22 4.57 21.66
N GLU A 35 -18.41 4.22 20.65
CA GLU A 35 -17.30 3.29 20.79
C GLU A 35 -15.98 4.05 20.96
N VAL A 36 -15.13 3.54 21.82
CA VAL A 36 -13.83 4.13 22.14
C VAL A 36 -12.76 3.07 21.93
N GLY A 37 -11.84 3.34 21.01
CA GLY A 37 -10.73 2.43 20.67
C GLY A 37 -9.34 3.04 20.91
N ARG A 38 -9.22 4.32 21.28
CA ARG A 38 -7.93 4.92 21.58
C ARG A 38 -7.50 4.61 23.00
N ALA A 39 -6.26 4.15 23.20
CA ALA A 39 -5.72 3.80 24.52
C ALA A 39 -5.85 4.97 25.54
N LYS A 40 -5.50 6.20 25.15
CA LYS A 40 -5.64 7.41 25.98
C LYS A 40 -7.11 7.71 26.35
N SER A 41 -8.05 7.43 25.45
CA SER A 41 -9.47 7.66 25.71
C SER A 41 -10.06 6.56 26.62
N ILE A 42 -9.59 5.32 26.48
CA ILE A 42 -9.95 4.21 27.41
C ILE A 42 -9.43 4.52 28.80
N ALA A 43 -8.18 4.96 28.93
CA ALA A 43 -7.59 5.37 30.19
C ALA A 43 -8.35 6.56 30.82
N ALA A 44 -8.84 7.51 30.00
CA ALA A 44 -9.68 8.62 30.49
C ALA A 44 -11.03 8.14 31.05
N ILE A 45 -11.64 7.09 30.45
CA ILE A 45 -12.88 6.48 30.95
C ILE A 45 -12.61 5.78 32.29
N GLU A 46 -11.55 5.01 32.38
CA GLU A 46 -11.17 4.29 33.61
C GLU A 46 -10.90 5.29 34.74
N ALA A 47 -10.14 6.34 34.45
CA ALA A 47 -9.88 7.41 35.42
C ALA A 47 -11.17 8.12 35.87
N ALA A 48 -12.11 8.38 34.94
CA ALA A 48 -13.41 8.97 35.25
C ALA A 48 -14.25 8.04 36.15
N MET A 49 -14.27 6.75 35.89
CA MET A 49 -15.01 5.77 36.69
C MET A 49 -14.49 5.67 38.13
N HIS A 50 -13.18 5.81 38.32
CA HIS A 50 -12.56 5.82 39.65
C HIS A 50 -12.79 7.12 40.43
N ALA A 51 -13.10 8.24 39.74
CA ALA A 51 -13.37 9.52 40.38
C ALA A 51 -14.88 9.70 40.63
N ASN A 52 -15.57 10.50 39.82
CA ASN A 52 -16.98 10.82 39.99
C ASN A 52 -17.83 10.44 38.78
N SER A 53 -17.42 9.53 37.96
CA SER A 53 -18.03 9.13 36.67
C SER A 53 -18.24 10.31 35.69
N SER A 54 -17.54 11.42 35.91
CA SER A 54 -17.65 12.65 35.10
C SER A 54 -16.52 12.73 34.11
N VAL A 55 -16.85 12.99 32.85
CA VAL A 55 -15.92 13.12 31.74
C VAL A 55 -16.24 14.35 30.91
N PHE A 56 -15.23 14.99 30.32
CA PHE A 56 -15.43 16.06 29.39
C PHE A 56 -15.37 15.54 27.94
N LEU A 57 -16.44 15.74 27.20
CA LEU A 57 -16.60 15.32 25.82
C LEU A 57 -16.46 16.51 24.90
N VAL A 58 -15.56 16.44 23.94
CA VAL A 58 -15.32 17.51 22.98
C VAL A 58 -15.08 16.96 21.58
N ALA A 59 -15.69 17.56 20.57
CA ALA A 59 -15.54 17.12 19.19
C ALA A 59 -14.20 17.59 18.59
N GLN A 60 -13.63 16.77 17.73
CA GLN A 60 -12.49 17.13 16.90
C GLN A 60 -12.96 17.96 15.70
N LYS A 61 -12.09 18.85 15.20
CA LYS A 61 -12.33 19.61 13.96
C LYS A 61 -12.12 18.75 12.71
N GLU A 62 -11.08 17.92 12.72
CA GLU A 62 -10.75 16.99 11.64
C GLU A 62 -10.81 15.56 12.16
N MET A 63 -11.44 14.67 11.40
CA MET A 63 -11.66 13.28 11.83
C MET A 63 -10.39 12.41 11.76
N ASP A 64 -9.42 12.80 10.92
CA ASP A 64 -8.24 11.98 10.59
C ASP A 64 -7.11 12.12 11.61
N VAL A 65 -7.19 13.08 12.53
CA VAL A 65 -6.17 13.29 13.56
C VAL A 65 -6.25 12.20 14.63
N GLU A 66 -5.20 11.39 14.74
CA GLU A 66 -5.15 10.30 15.73
C GLU A 66 -4.89 10.77 17.15
N GLU A 67 -3.94 11.68 17.35
CA GLU A 67 -3.62 12.29 18.64
C GLU A 67 -3.96 13.77 18.61
N PRO A 68 -5.19 14.16 18.97
CA PRO A 68 -5.63 15.54 18.90
C PRO A 68 -5.02 16.37 20.03
N THR A 69 -4.50 17.52 19.64
CA THR A 69 -4.01 18.57 20.53
C THR A 69 -5.07 19.67 20.71
N MET A 70 -4.82 20.64 21.59
CA MET A 70 -5.80 21.71 21.86
C MET A 70 -6.27 22.49 20.59
N PRO A 71 -5.44 22.79 19.57
CA PRO A 71 -5.87 23.40 18.32
C PRO A 71 -6.83 22.54 17.49
N ASP A 72 -6.74 21.22 17.60
CA ASP A 72 -7.53 20.26 16.83
C ASP A 72 -8.93 20.04 17.42
N LEU A 73 -9.18 20.56 18.60
CA LEU A 73 -10.44 20.43 19.31
C LEU A 73 -11.28 21.72 19.20
N TYR A 74 -12.58 21.55 19.31
CA TYR A 74 -13.46 22.69 19.45
C TYR A 74 -13.36 23.32 20.86
N GLY A 75 -13.57 24.61 20.95
CA GLY A 75 -13.44 25.34 22.21
C GLY A 75 -14.58 25.10 23.23
N TYR A 76 -15.65 24.43 22.83
CA TYR A 76 -16.78 24.08 23.67
C TYR A 76 -17.10 22.59 23.53
N GLY A 77 -17.37 21.97 24.66
CA GLY A 77 -17.81 20.59 24.79
C GLY A 77 -18.84 20.45 25.90
N VAL A 78 -19.08 19.24 26.34
CA VAL A 78 -20.06 18.91 27.36
C VAL A 78 -19.41 18.08 28.48
N ILE A 79 -19.67 18.45 29.72
CA ILE A 79 -19.40 17.59 30.88
C ILE A 79 -20.50 16.55 30.91
N ALA A 80 -20.15 15.30 30.79
CA ALA A 80 -21.08 14.18 30.77
C ALA A 80 -20.80 13.22 31.92
N GLU A 81 -21.82 12.50 32.31
CA GLU A 81 -21.76 11.45 33.31
C GLU A 81 -21.79 10.09 32.62
N ILE A 82 -20.83 9.24 32.92
CA ILE A 82 -20.79 7.86 32.42
C ILE A 82 -21.83 7.02 33.15
N LYS A 83 -22.80 6.49 32.43
CA LYS A 83 -23.85 5.61 32.96
C LYS A 83 -23.51 4.16 32.89
N GLN A 84 -22.89 3.73 31.81
CA GLN A 84 -22.52 2.33 31.58
C GLN A 84 -21.29 2.24 30.72
N VAL A 85 -20.44 1.28 31.06
CA VAL A 85 -19.26 0.93 30.28
C VAL A 85 -19.35 -0.56 29.97
N LEU A 86 -19.26 -0.92 28.70
CA LEU A 86 -19.25 -2.30 28.24
C LEU A 86 -17.95 -2.55 27.48
N ARG A 87 -17.10 -3.41 28.00
CA ARG A 87 -15.86 -3.82 27.34
C ARG A 87 -16.18 -4.87 26.28
N VAL A 88 -15.93 -4.57 25.02
CA VAL A 88 -16.19 -5.47 23.88
C VAL A 88 -14.95 -6.30 23.57
N SER A 89 -13.77 -5.68 23.64
CA SER A 89 -12.45 -6.32 23.54
C SER A 89 -11.44 -5.52 24.37
N ASP A 90 -10.18 -5.96 24.40
CA ASP A 90 -9.12 -5.23 25.12
C ASP A 90 -8.90 -3.82 24.56
N ASP A 91 -9.11 -3.62 23.27
CA ASP A 91 -8.91 -2.36 22.57
C ASP A 91 -10.21 -1.61 22.22
N LEU A 92 -11.40 -2.11 22.59
CA LEU A 92 -12.67 -1.49 22.23
C LEU A 92 -13.66 -1.48 23.39
N VAL A 93 -14.11 -0.29 23.76
CA VAL A 93 -15.05 -0.05 24.85
C VAL A 93 -16.26 0.71 24.34
N LYS A 94 -17.48 0.20 24.62
CA LYS A 94 -18.73 0.93 24.41
C LYS A 94 -19.11 1.68 25.66
N VAL A 95 -19.40 2.96 25.53
CA VAL A 95 -19.72 3.83 26.64
C VAL A 95 -21.07 4.47 26.44
N LEU A 96 -21.94 4.40 27.45
CA LEU A 96 -23.19 5.15 27.50
C LEU A 96 -22.98 6.35 28.42
N VAL A 97 -23.19 7.54 27.89
CA VAL A 97 -23.01 8.79 28.62
C VAL A 97 -24.27 9.64 28.59
N GLU A 98 -24.50 10.40 29.66
CA GLU A 98 -25.51 11.45 29.72
C GLU A 98 -24.85 12.82 29.80
N GLY A 99 -25.06 13.67 28.80
CA GLY A 99 -24.58 15.05 28.83
C GLY A 99 -25.23 15.83 29.96
N LYS A 100 -24.45 16.52 30.79
CA LYS A 100 -24.99 17.29 31.93
C LYS A 100 -24.90 18.80 31.68
N THR A 101 -23.72 19.29 31.38
CA THR A 101 -23.48 20.72 31.35
C THR A 101 -22.50 21.11 30.24
N ARG A 102 -22.85 22.11 29.46
CA ARG A 102 -21.93 22.70 28.49
C ARG A 102 -20.75 23.34 29.19
N ALA A 103 -19.55 23.15 28.72
CA ALA A 103 -18.35 23.75 29.26
C ALA A 103 -17.41 24.24 28.17
N ARG A 104 -16.63 25.26 28.50
CA ARG A 104 -15.57 25.77 27.63
C ARG A 104 -14.25 25.12 28.02
N LEU A 105 -13.53 24.61 27.05
CA LEU A 105 -12.17 24.14 27.19
C LEU A 105 -11.23 25.34 27.41
N LEU A 106 -10.43 25.30 28.45
CA LEU A 106 -9.44 26.33 28.77
C LEU A 106 -8.03 25.87 28.51
N GLU A 107 -7.69 24.66 28.98
CA GLU A 107 -6.39 24.04 28.83
C GLU A 107 -6.59 22.54 28.67
N LEU A 108 -5.68 21.92 27.90
CA LEU A 108 -5.62 20.48 27.69
C LEU A 108 -4.23 20.03 28.10
N ASN A 109 -4.14 19.13 29.05
CA ASN A 109 -2.89 18.49 29.44
C ASN A 109 -2.86 17.07 28.90
N ASP A 110 -1.77 16.73 28.22
CA ASP A 110 -1.52 15.40 27.70
C ASP A 110 -0.61 14.63 28.67
N GLY A 111 -1.12 13.51 29.18
CA GLY A 111 -0.43 12.60 30.09
C GLY A 111 -0.76 11.16 29.70
N ASP A 112 -0.92 10.28 30.70
CA ASP A 112 -1.42 8.92 30.47
C ASP A 112 -2.79 8.92 29.81
N PHE A 113 -3.56 9.98 30.01
CA PHE A 113 -4.82 10.30 29.33
C PHE A 113 -4.99 11.83 29.22
N LEU A 114 -5.89 12.26 28.34
CA LEU A 114 -6.18 13.68 28.17
C LEU A 114 -6.94 14.24 29.39
N GLN A 115 -6.40 15.29 29.98
CA GLN A 115 -7.03 16.03 31.05
C GLN A 115 -7.38 17.45 30.61
N ALA A 116 -8.66 17.80 30.70
CA ALA A 116 -9.14 19.13 30.35
C ALA A 116 -9.46 19.97 31.56
N SER A 117 -8.89 21.18 31.61
CA SER A 117 -9.37 22.25 32.51
C SER A 117 -10.55 22.92 31.83
N VAL A 118 -11.73 22.78 32.41
CA VAL A 118 -12.98 23.23 31.80
C VAL A 118 -13.73 24.17 32.71
N ARG A 119 -14.44 25.11 32.10
CA ARG A 119 -15.33 26.04 32.80
C ARG A 119 -16.78 25.82 32.35
N PRO A 120 -17.70 25.43 33.25
CA PRO A 120 -19.12 25.37 32.93
C PRO A 120 -19.62 26.73 32.43
N VAL A 121 -20.37 26.70 31.32
CA VAL A 121 -20.92 27.93 30.72
C VAL A 121 -22.43 27.76 30.63
N PRO A 122 -23.18 28.35 31.53
CA PRO A 122 -24.62 28.33 31.48
C PRO A 122 -25.12 29.08 30.25
N VAL A 123 -26.24 28.64 29.71
CA VAL A 123 -26.91 29.34 28.61
C VAL A 123 -27.48 30.65 29.17
N ARG A 124 -27.20 31.76 28.51
CA ARG A 124 -27.78 33.07 28.91
C ARG A 124 -29.29 33.04 28.67
N GLY A 125 -30.03 33.23 29.71
CA GLY A 125 -31.49 33.31 29.68
C GLY A 125 -32.00 34.51 28.85
N ILE A 126 -33.26 34.44 28.50
CA ILE A 126 -33.92 35.43 27.66
C ILE A 126 -34.45 36.56 28.56
N GLY A 127 -34.13 37.78 28.19
CA GLY A 127 -34.71 38.98 28.87
C GLY A 127 -36.21 39.08 28.63
N ALA A 128 -36.92 39.74 29.54
CA ALA A 128 -38.38 39.87 29.47
C ALA A 128 -38.85 40.58 28.19
N ASP A 129 -38.01 41.45 27.63
CA ASP A 129 -38.22 42.19 26.38
C ASP A 129 -38.23 41.32 25.12
N LYS A 130 -37.63 40.10 25.16
CA LYS A 130 -37.46 39.19 24.01
C LYS A 130 -38.32 37.93 24.08
N ARG A 131 -39.24 37.82 25.01
CA ARG A 131 -40.11 36.64 25.19
C ARG A 131 -40.98 36.37 23.96
N THR A 132 -41.60 37.42 23.44
CA THR A 132 -42.46 37.28 22.23
C THR A 132 -41.67 36.81 20.98
N GLN A 133 -40.43 37.32 20.83
CA GLN A 133 -39.54 36.90 19.77
C GLN A 133 -39.18 35.42 19.91
N THR A 134 -38.93 34.97 21.14
CA THR A 134 -38.60 33.57 21.43
C THR A 134 -39.78 32.63 21.17
N GLU A 135 -40.98 33.04 21.56
CA GLU A 135 -42.19 32.26 21.27
C GLU A 135 -42.41 32.10 19.74
N ALA A 136 -42.17 33.19 18.98
CA ALA A 136 -42.29 33.17 17.53
C ALA A 136 -41.24 32.20 16.92
N LEU A 137 -40.00 32.22 17.43
CA LEU A 137 -38.95 31.30 16.98
C LEU A 137 -39.25 29.84 17.32
N VAL A 138 -39.79 29.56 18.50
CA VAL A 138 -40.21 28.19 18.88
C VAL A 138 -41.33 27.69 17.99
N ARG A 139 -42.32 28.51 17.64
CA ARG A 139 -43.37 28.14 16.68
C ARG A 139 -42.76 27.85 15.30
N SER A 140 -41.94 28.77 14.76
CA SER A 140 -41.31 28.58 13.47
C SER A 140 -40.39 27.36 13.43
N LEU A 141 -39.75 27.00 14.57
CA LEU A 141 -38.98 25.76 14.67
C LEU A 141 -39.85 24.54 14.63
N LYS A 142 -40.99 24.55 15.29
CA LYS A 142 -41.94 23.43 15.23
C LYS A 142 -42.54 23.25 13.81
N ASP A 143 -42.96 24.36 13.19
CA ASP A 143 -43.47 24.36 11.82
C ASP A 143 -42.44 23.80 10.83
N CYS A 144 -41.17 24.27 10.94
CA CYS A 144 -40.08 23.77 10.12
C CYS A 144 -39.75 22.31 10.44
N PHE A 145 -39.91 21.85 11.67
CA PHE A 145 -39.75 20.45 12.03
C PHE A 145 -40.84 19.55 11.47
N GLU A 146 -42.09 20.04 11.40
CA GLU A 146 -43.17 19.32 10.72
C GLU A 146 -42.86 19.17 9.22
N GLU A 147 -42.32 20.23 8.60
CA GLU A 147 -41.88 20.19 7.21
C GLU A 147 -40.74 19.17 7.03
N TYR A 148 -39.73 19.16 7.90
CA TYR A 148 -38.63 18.20 7.91
C TYR A 148 -39.12 16.76 8.04
N LEU A 149 -40.14 16.50 8.86
CA LEU A 149 -40.74 15.18 9.01
C LEU A 149 -41.41 14.68 7.71
N SER A 150 -41.93 15.60 6.88
CA SER A 150 -42.50 15.21 5.59
C SER A 150 -41.47 14.65 4.61
N TYR A 151 -40.19 14.98 4.80
CA TYR A 151 -39.06 14.50 4.00
C TYR A 151 -38.33 13.34 4.68
N SER A 152 -38.35 13.23 6.01
CA SER A 152 -37.61 12.22 6.79
C SER A 152 -38.53 11.37 7.70
N PRO A 153 -39.30 10.44 7.16
CA PRO A 153 -40.30 9.67 7.94
C PRO A 153 -39.69 8.63 8.90
N GLN A 154 -38.38 8.46 8.91
CA GLN A 154 -37.68 7.43 9.73
C GLN A 154 -37.40 7.88 11.18
N ILE A 155 -37.79 9.08 11.58
CA ILE A 155 -37.58 9.56 12.96
C ILE A 155 -38.51 8.82 13.92
N SER A 156 -37.97 8.38 15.07
CA SER A 156 -38.78 7.64 16.05
C SER A 156 -39.91 8.48 16.63
N LYS A 157 -41.04 7.83 16.88
CA LYS A 157 -42.22 8.47 17.43
C LYS A 157 -41.96 9.18 18.77
N ASP A 158 -41.03 8.67 19.56
CA ASP A 158 -40.69 9.26 20.85
C ASP A 158 -39.96 10.60 20.68
N ILE A 159 -39.09 10.73 19.67
CA ILE A 159 -38.40 12.00 19.36
C ILE A 159 -39.41 13.03 18.89
N ILE A 160 -40.31 12.65 18.01
CA ILE A 160 -41.41 13.53 17.52
C ILE A 160 -42.25 14.00 18.67
N TYR A 161 -42.70 13.08 19.52
CA TYR A 161 -43.54 13.42 20.67
C TYR A 161 -42.84 14.42 21.62
N ASN A 162 -41.58 14.21 21.93
CA ASN A 162 -40.80 15.09 22.83
C ASN A 162 -40.62 16.49 22.26
N ILE A 163 -40.42 16.64 20.95
CA ILE A 163 -40.23 17.93 20.30
C ILE A 163 -41.56 18.67 20.21
N VAL A 164 -42.63 18.02 19.80
CA VAL A 164 -43.96 18.66 19.61
C VAL A 164 -44.58 19.05 20.97
N SER A 165 -44.43 18.18 22.00
CA SER A 165 -45.04 18.40 23.32
C SER A 165 -44.29 19.43 24.18
N SER A 166 -43.04 19.71 23.87
CA SER A 166 -42.26 20.67 24.68
C SER A 166 -42.33 22.08 24.15
N ASP A 167 -42.63 23.03 25.06
CA ASP A 167 -42.60 24.49 24.81
C ASP A 167 -41.34 25.16 25.44
N SER A 168 -40.42 24.36 25.97
CA SER A 168 -39.18 24.85 26.56
C SER A 168 -38.16 25.24 25.51
N PRO A 169 -37.85 26.54 25.32
CA PRO A 169 -36.87 26.99 24.34
C PRO A 169 -35.48 26.39 24.56
N LEU A 170 -35.12 26.20 25.83
CA LEU A 170 -33.83 25.61 26.20
C LEU A 170 -33.80 24.13 25.81
N PHE A 171 -34.84 23.37 26.15
CA PHE A 171 -34.94 21.94 25.80
C PHE A 171 -34.89 21.76 24.29
N LEU A 172 -35.68 22.49 23.53
CA LEU A 172 -35.69 22.37 22.06
C LEU A 172 -34.32 22.68 21.45
N SER A 173 -33.63 23.73 21.98
CA SER A 173 -32.30 24.11 21.47
C SER A 173 -31.20 23.09 21.75
N GLU A 174 -31.43 22.12 22.63
CA GLU A 174 -30.47 21.03 22.96
C GLU A 174 -30.94 19.69 22.40
N TYR A 175 -32.24 19.39 22.45
CA TYR A 175 -32.81 18.11 22.08
C TYR A 175 -32.95 17.94 20.55
N MET A 176 -33.36 19.00 19.84
CA MET A 176 -33.51 18.91 18.38
C MET A 176 -32.19 18.66 17.68
N PRO A 177 -31.12 19.45 17.85
CA PRO A 177 -29.86 19.20 17.15
C PRO A 177 -29.20 17.89 17.53
N ALA A 178 -29.45 17.35 18.73
CA ALA A 178 -28.96 16.07 19.15
C ALA A 178 -29.58 14.90 18.35
N ASN A 179 -30.87 14.99 18.00
CA ASN A 179 -31.65 13.91 17.44
C ASN A 179 -32.00 14.08 15.94
N LEU A 180 -31.66 15.22 15.33
CA LEU A 180 -31.81 15.42 13.89
C LEU A 180 -30.55 15.06 13.11
N LEU A 181 -30.74 14.72 11.83
CA LEU A 181 -29.65 14.35 10.89
C LEU A 181 -28.94 15.60 10.36
N LEU A 182 -28.33 16.39 11.26
CA LEU A 182 -27.50 17.53 10.90
C LEU A 182 -26.03 17.14 10.90
N LYS A 183 -25.22 17.83 10.09
CA LYS A 183 -23.76 17.65 10.08
C LYS A 183 -23.16 17.97 11.45
N TYR A 184 -22.09 17.28 11.86
CA TYR A 184 -21.52 17.47 13.20
C TYR A 184 -20.93 18.88 13.38
N GLU A 185 -20.43 19.52 12.32
CA GLU A 185 -19.95 20.90 12.31
C GLU A 185 -21.09 21.89 12.65
N ASP A 186 -22.27 21.67 12.08
CA ASP A 186 -23.46 22.48 12.32
C ASP A 186 -23.96 22.28 13.75
N LYS A 187 -24.01 21.05 14.24
CA LYS A 187 -24.28 20.71 15.64
C LYS A 187 -23.31 21.45 16.59
N GLN A 188 -22.04 21.49 16.23
CA GLN A 188 -21.02 22.17 17.03
C GLN A 188 -21.23 23.71 17.01
N THR A 189 -21.65 24.30 15.89
CA THR A 189 -21.93 25.74 15.84
C THR A 189 -23.09 26.13 16.76
N ILE A 190 -24.10 25.28 16.91
CA ILE A 190 -25.21 25.44 17.86
C ILE A 190 -24.70 25.29 19.28
N LEU A 191 -23.86 24.32 19.58
CA LEU A 191 -23.27 24.10 20.90
C LEU A 191 -22.38 25.26 21.33
N ASN A 192 -21.65 25.87 20.40
CA ASN A 192 -20.77 27.01 20.69
C ASN A 192 -21.52 28.26 21.12
N GLU A 193 -22.78 28.44 20.70
CA GLU A 193 -23.53 29.63 20.94
C GLU A 193 -24.00 29.76 22.42
N SER A 194 -23.71 30.88 23.05
CA SER A 194 -24.02 31.12 24.47
C SER A 194 -25.38 31.78 24.73
N SER A 195 -25.93 32.46 23.74
CA SER A 195 -27.24 33.10 23.81
C SER A 195 -28.32 32.13 23.39
N LEU A 196 -29.33 31.91 24.19
CA LEU A 196 -30.43 31.02 23.86
C LEU A 196 -31.20 31.50 22.61
N LEU A 197 -31.40 32.79 22.46
CA LEU A 197 -32.06 33.37 21.28
C LEU A 197 -31.25 33.05 19.99
N SER A 198 -29.97 33.41 20.01
CA SER A 198 -29.11 33.16 18.84
C SER A 198 -28.94 31.66 18.53
N ARG A 199 -29.05 30.80 19.54
CA ARG A 199 -29.04 29.33 19.35
C ARG A 199 -30.27 28.85 18.61
N LEU A 200 -31.47 29.38 18.99
CA LEU A 200 -32.71 29.06 18.30
C LEU A 200 -32.73 29.60 16.87
N GLU A 201 -32.23 30.83 16.65
CA GLU A 201 -32.11 31.41 15.30
C GLU A 201 -31.20 30.58 14.41
N LYS A 202 -30.03 30.15 14.89
CA LYS A 202 -29.12 29.29 14.15
C LYS A 202 -29.75 27.92 13.86
N LEU A 203 -30.41 27.33 14.85
CA LEU A 203 -31.07 26.04 14.67
C LEU A 203 -32.17 26.15 13.62
N LEU A 204 -32.98 27.21 13.64
CA LEU A 204 -34.00 27.42 12.60
C LEU A 204 -33.41 27.63 11.22
N MET A 205 -32.28 28.35 11.11
CA MET A 205 -31.60 28.57 9.84
C MET A 205 -31.07 27.25 9.28
N LEU A 206 -30.40 26.46 10.11
CA LEU A 206 -29.83 25.16 9.70
C LEU A 206 -30.94 24.16 9.34
N LEU A 207 -32.01 24.11 10.10
CA LEU A 207 -33.14 23.23 9.82
C LEU A 207 -33.84 23.58 8.50
N ARG A 208 -34.03 24.88 8.22
CA ARG A 208 -34.57 25.35 6.93
C ARG A 208 -33.65 25.01 5.76
N GLN A 209 -32.35 25.16 5.95
CA GLN A 209 -31.38 24.78 4.93
C GLN A 209 -31.44 23.28 4.65
N GLU A 210 -31.58 22.47 5.68
CA GLU A 210 -31.71 21.01 5.54
C GLU A 210 -33.02 20.64 4.83
N CYS A 211 -34.16 21.28 5.16
CA CYS A 211 -35.41 21.07 4.45
C CYS A 211 -35.28 21.38 2.96
N GLN A 212 -34.60 22.47 2.59
CA GLN A 212 -34.33 22.80 1.19
C GLN A 212 -33.51 21.75 0.46
N VAL A 213 -32.49 21.18 1.13
CA VAL A 213 -31.69 20.08 0.55
C VAL A 213 -32.54 18.86 0.33
N LEU A 214 -33.32 18.45 1.33
CA LEU A 214 -34.22 17.30 1.25
C LEU A 214 -35.34 17.49 0.21
N GLU A 215 -35.85 18.72 0.03
CA GLU A 215 -36.79 19.05 -1.04
C GLU A 215 -36.17 18.82 -2.42
N ILE A 216 -34.92 19.28 -2.61
CA ILE A 216 -34.21 19.06 -3.87
C ILE A 216 -33.90 17.57 -4.09
N GLU A 217 -33.51 16.84 -3.06
CA GLU A 217 -33.29 15.39 -3.14
C GLU A 217 -34.55 14.66 -3.55
N ARG A 218 -35.73 15.02 -2.96
CA ARG A 218 -37.03 14.45 -3.32
C ARG A 218 -37.39 14.79 -4.75
N ASP A 219 -37.21 16.03 -5.19
CA ASP A 219 -37.46 16.45 -6.58
C ASP A 219 -36.57 15.71 -7.58
N LEU A 220 -35.32 15.37 -7.19
CA LEU A 220 -34.43 14.53 -7.99
C LEU A 220 -34.90 13.08 -8.00
N ASP A 221 -35.30 12.53 -6.86
CA ASP A 221 -35.86 11.19 -6.75
C ASP A 221 -37.17 11.06 -7.51
N ASP A 222 -38.07 12.06 -7.44
CA ASP A 222 -39.29 12.11 -8.21
C ASP A 222 -39.02 12.20 -9.71
N LYS A 223 -37.99 12.91 -10.16
CA LYS A 223 -37.54 12.93 -11.57
C LYS A 223 -36.96 11.61 -12.01
N VAL A 224 -36.16 10.97 -11.14
CA VAL A 224 -35.64 9.62 -11.38
C VAL A 224 -36.78 8.61 -11.42
N ASN A 225 -37.72 8.67 -10.48
CA ASN A 225 -38.89 7.81 -10.43
C ASN A 225 -39.83 8.06 -11.60
N ALA A 226 -40.01 9.33 -12.02
CA ALA A 226 -40.80 9.65 -13.23
C ALA A 226 -40.09 9.16 -14.52
N SER A 227 -38.75 9.06 -14.51
CA SER A 227 -37.99 8.40 -15.57
C SER A 227 -38.14 6.87 -15.52
N LEU A 228 -38.23 6.31 -14.31
CA LEU A 228 -38.53 4.90 -14.05
C LEU A 228 -40.02 4.57 -14.34
N ASP A 229 -40.95 5.49 -14.05
CA ASP A 229 -42.37 5.35 -14.39
C ASP A 229 -42.61 5.37 -15.91
N LYS A 230 -41.79 6.07 -16.70
CA LYS A 230 -41.80 5.87 -18.15
C LYS A 230 -41.41 4.45 -18.52
N GLY A 231 -40.42 3.88 -17.88
CA GLY A 231 -40.07 2.46 -18.02
C GLY A 231 -41.13 1.52 -17.49
N GLN A 232 -41.78 1.87 -16.35
CA GLN A 232 -42.91 1.09 -15.81
C GLN A 232 -44.16 1.25 -16.66
N ARG A 233 -44.41 2.41 -17.26
CA ARG A 233 -45.52 2.60 -18.18
C ARG A 233 -45.30 1.88 -19.51
N GLU A 234 -44.06 1.82 -19.98
CA GLU A 234 -43.64 0.96 -21.08
C GLU A 234 -43.75 -0.52 -20.69
N TYR A 235 -43.39 -0.84 -19.46
CA TYR A 235 -43.59 -2.15 -18.85
C TYR A 235 -45.07 -2.47 -18.69
N TYR A 236 -45.91 -1.53 -18.20
CA TYR A 236 -47.36 -1.72 -18.03
C TYR A 236 -48.09 -1.83 -19.37
N LEU A 237 -47.66 -1.08 -20.38
CA LEU A 237 -48.13 -1.24 -21.76
C LEU A 237 -47.67 -2.56 -22.37
N ARG A 238 -46.44 -3.01 -22.03
CA ARG A 238 -45.96 -4.35 -22.37
C ARG A 238 -46.71 -5.43 -21.60
N GLU A 239 -47.08 -5.20 -20.33
CA GLU A 239 -47.89 -6.10 -19.52
C GLU A 239 -49.32 -6.16 -20.01
N GLN A 240 -49.93 -5.04 -20.45
CA GLN A 240 -51.24 -5.07 -21.14
C GLN A 240 -51.11 -5.78 -22.49
N MET A 241 -50.03 -5.56 -23.25
CA MET A 241 -49.77 -6.37 -24.45
C MET A 241 -49.57 -7.83 -24.09
N HIS A 242 -48.91 -8.12 -22.92
CA HIS A 242 -48.71 -9.47 -22.44
C HIS A 242 -50.02 -10.16 -22.02
N ILE A 243 -50.89 -9.46 -21.27
CA ILE A 243 -52.20 -9.97 -20.89
C ILE A 243 -53.08 -10.20 -22.15
N ILE A 244 -53.01 -9.31 -23.13
CA ILE A 244 -53.66 -9.47 -24.43
C ILE A 244 -53.04 -10.64 -25.22
N SER A 245 -51.75 -10.84 -25.10
CA SER A 245 -51.00 -11.93 -25.74
C SER A 245 -51.17 -13.25 -24.97
N GLU A 246 -51.41 -13.21 -23.65
CA GLU A 246 -51.79 -14.37 -22.83
C GLU A 246 -53.23 -14.84 -23.15
N GLU A 247 -54.19 -13.93 -23.40
CA GLU A 247 -55.51 -14.25 -23.90
C GLU A 247 -55.47 -14.75 -25.36
N LEU A 248 -54.40 -14.39 -26.12
CA LEU A 248 -54.16 -14.87 -27.49
C LEU A 248 -53.26 -16.11 -27.56
N GLY A 249 -52.74 -16.64 -26.43
CA GLY A 249 -52.04 -17.93 -26.40
C GLY A 249 -50.51 -17.82 -26.27
N ASP A 250 -49.90 -16.71 -25.75
CA ASP A 250 -48.46 -16.41 -25.66
C ASP A 250 -47.66 -17.24 -24.62
N SER A 251 -48.16 -18.39 -24.22
CA SER A 251 -47.31 -19.46 -23.65
C SER A 251 -46.33 -20.05 -24.70
N GLU A 252 -46.43 -19.62 -25.96
CA GLU A 252 -45.52 -20.02 -27.04
C GLU A 252 -44.14 -19.33 -26.94
N ASP A 253 -44.04 -18.10 -26.45
CA ASP A 253 -42.80 -17.32 -26.48
C ASP A 253 -41.74 -17.87 -25.49
N THR A 254 -42.11 -18.20 -24.25
CA THR A 254 -41.21 -18.83 -23.27
C THR A 254 -40.82 -20.25 -23.63
N ARG A 255 -41.74 -20.98 -24.31
CA ARG A 255 -41.41 -22.32 -24.83
C ARG A 255 -40.47 -22.24 -26.03
N ALA A 256 -40.70 -21.31 -26.95
CA ALA A 256 -39.83 -21.08 -28.10
C ALA A 256 -38.41 -20.61 -27.64
N GLU A 257 -38.36 -19.75 -26.60
CA GLU A 257 -37.10 -19.35 -25.96
C GLU A 257 -36.39 -20.54 -25.31
N ALA A 258 -37.07 -21.35 -24.53
CA ALA A 258 -36.53 -22.58 -23.93
C ALA A 258 -36.08 -23.58 -24.97
N ASP A 259 -36.78 -23.72 -26.11
CA ASP A 259 -36.38 -24.57 -27.23
C ASP A 259 -35.10 -24.03 -27.92
N THR A 260 -34.96 -22.71 -28.01
CA THR A 260 -33.70 -22.06 -28.47
C THR A 260 -32.55 -22.38 -27.56
N TYR A 261 -32.76 -22.31 -26.23
CA TYR A 261 -31.75 -22.71 -25.26
C TYR A 261 -31.40 -24.20 -25.36
N ARG A 262 -32.37 -25.09 -25.52
CA ARG A 262 -32.16 -26.52 -25.72
C ARG A 262 -31.32 -26.81 -26.96
N GLN A 263 -31.60 -26.14 -28.08
CA GLN A 263 -30.76 -26.24 -29.28
C GLN A 263 -29.33 -25.79 -29.06
N LYS A 264 -29.14 -24.67 -28.37
CA LYS A 264 -27.79 -24.17 -28.02
C LYS A 264 -27.05 -25.18 -27.13
N ILE A 265 -27.72 -25.73 -26.09
CA ILE A 265 -27.12 -26.76 -25.21
C ILE A 265 -26.69 -27.99 -25.99
N ALA A 266 -27.56 -28.50 -26.86
CA ALA A 266 -27.25 -29.67 -27.71
C ALA A 266 -26.08 -29.41 -28.64
N ALA A 267 -25.93 -28.17 -29.13
CA ALA A 267 -24.79 -27.78 -29.97
C ALA A 267 -23.45 -27.75 -29.22
N LEU A 268 -23.44 -27.57 -27.91
CA LEU A 268 -22.23 -27.53 -27.08
C LEU A 268 -21.61 -28.91 -26.87
N LYS A 269 -22.38 -30.01 -27.07
CA LYS A 269 -21.92 -31.42 -26.91
C LYS A 269 -21.22 -31.64 -25.55
N LEU A 270 -21.82 -31.17 -24.48
CA LEU A 270 -21.34 -31.37 -23.12
C LEU A 270 -21.57 -32.81 -22.67
N ASP A 271 -20.88 -33.22 -21.61
CA ASP A 271 -21.08 -34.50 -20.94
C ASP A 271 -22.54 -34.63 -20.42
N ASP A 272 -22.96 -35.85 -20.06
CA ASP A 272 -24.34 -36.13 -19.66
C ASP A 272 -24.79 -35.32 -18.43
N GLU A 273 -23.94 -35.21 -17.37
CA GLU A 273 -24.31 -34.48 -16.13
C GLU A 273 -24.54 -32.99 -16.35
N PRO A 274 -23.65 -32.23 -16.98
CA PRO A 274 -23.88 -30.81 -17.33
C PRO A 274 -25.11 -30.61 -18.21
N THR A 275 -25.27 -31.47 -19.24
CA THR A 275 -26.39 -31.41 -20.19
C THR A 275 -27.73 -31.60 -19.47
N GLU A 276 -27.84 -32.59 -18.59
CA GLU A 276 -29.05 -32.88 -17.85
C GLU A 276 -29.43 -31.71 -16.93
N LYS A 277 -28.45 -31.11 -16.23
CA LYS A 277 -28.70 -29.95 -15.35
C LYS A 277 -29.16 -28.73 -16.12
N LEU A 278 -28.52 -28.41 -17.24
CA LEU A 278 -28.94 -27.27 -18.08
C LEU A 278 -30.31 -27.48 -18.69
N LEU A 279 -30.64 -28.70 -19.15
CA LEU A 279 -31.96 -29.04 -19.68
C LEU A 279 -33.08 -28.93 -18.61
N LYS A 280 -32.81 -29.31 -17.35
CA LYS A 280 -33.70 -29.13 -16.22
C LYS A 280 -34.01 -27.64 -15.97
N GLU A 281 -33.02 -26.76 -16.07
CA GLU A 281 -33.24 -25.32 -15.94
C GLU A 281 -34.04 -24.75 -17.14
N CYS A 282 -33.82 -25.27 -18.36
CA CYS A 282 -34.64 -24.91 -19.52
C CYS A 282 -36.09 -25.35 -19.33
N GLU A 283 -36.35 -26.54 -18.79
CA GLU A 283 -37.69 -26.99 -18.47
C GLU A 283 -38.35 -26.14 -17.40
N ARG A 284 -37.56 -25.70 -16.40
CA ARG A 284 -38.05 -24.78 -15.38
C ARG A 284 -38.39 -23.42 -15.97
N LEU A 285 -37.59 -22.88 -16.88
CA LEU A 285 -37.84 -21.64 -17.61
C LEU A 285 -39.14 -21.75 -18.44
N ALA A 286 -39.33 -22.88 -19.16
CA ALA A 286 -40.54 -23.13 -20.01
C ALA A 286 -41.85 -23.17 -19.22
N ARG A 287 -41.76 -23.42 -17.89
CA ARG A 287 -42.95 -23.47 -16.98
C ARG A 287 -43.21 -22.15 -16.25
N MET A 288 -42.28 -21.20 -16.35
CA MET A 288 -42.35 -19.93 -15.64
C MET A 288 -42.99 -18.84 -16.49
N GLN A 289 -43.53 -17.84 -15.82
CA GLN A 289 -43.99 -16.63 -16.48
C GLN A 289 -42.80 -15.82 -16.99
N SER A 290 -42.88 -15.32 -18.20
CA SER A 290 -41.80 -14.62 -18.90
C SER A 290 -41.19 -13.47 -18.09
N ASN A 291 -41.97 -12.78 -17.28
CA ASN A 291 -41.62 -11.57 -16.56
C ASN A 291 -41.32 -11.77 -15.06
N SER A 292 -41.21 -13.02 -14.60
CA SER A 292 -40.85 -13.25 -13.19
C SER A 292 -39.39 -12.93 -12.93
N ALA A 293 -39.06 -12.37 -11.76
CA ALA A 293 -37.65 -12.13 -11.34
C ALA A 293 -36.81 -13.41 -11.42
N GLU A 294 -37.40 -14.55 -11.13
CA GLU A 294 -36.79 -15.87 -11.17
C GLU A 294 -36.45 -16.32 -12.59
N SER A 295 -37.30 -16.00 -13.59
CA SER A 295 -37.00 -16.27 -15.01
C SER A 295 -35.80 -15.49 -15.50
N GLY A 296 -35.63 -14.23 -15.03
CA GLY A 296 -34.44 -13.42 -15.30
C GLY A 296 -33.15 -14.03 -14.74
N VAL A 297 -33.21 -14.60 -13.53
CA VAL A 297 -32.05 -15.30 -12.92
C VAL A 297 -31.68 -16.55 -13.72
N ILE A 298 -32.67 -17.34 -14.16
CA ILE A 298 -32.43 -18.55 -14.97
C ILE A 298 -31.88 -18.18 -16.35
N ARG A 299 -32.38 -17.12 -17.01
CA ARG A 299 -31.83 -16.61 -18.27
C ARG A 299 -30.36 -16.21 -18.10
N SER A 300 -30.04 -15.38 -17.13
CA SER A 300 -28.66 -14.97 -16.83
C SER A 300 -27.74 -16.14 -16.56
N TYR A 301 -28.25 -17.17 -15.89
CA TYR A 301 -27.51 -18.41 -15.66
C TYR A 301 -27.25 -19.18 -16.95
N LEU A 302 -28.30 -19.44 -17.75
CA LEU A 302 -28.18 -20.13 -19.02
C LEU A 302 -27.28 -19.37 -20.00
N ASP A 303 -27.42 -18.05 -20.10
CA ASP A 303 -26.55 -17.21 -20.92
C ASP A 303 -25.10 -17.27 -20.45
N THR A 304 -24.83 -17.28 -19.14
CA THR A 304 -23.49 -17.43 -18.59
C THR A 304 -22.90 -18.79 -18.93
N CYS A 305 -23.66 -19.89 -18.74
CA CYS A 305 -23.21 -21.23 -19.06
C CYS A 305 -22.96 -21.43 -20.55
N LEU A 306 -23.85 -20.92 -21.42
CA LEU A 306 -23.73 -21.00 -22.87
C LEU A 306 -22.66 -20.09 -23.44
N GLY A 307 -22.31 -19.00 -22.72
CA GLY A 307 -21.25 -18.06 -23.09
C GLY A 307 -19.83 -18.60 -22.82
N LEU A 308 -19.70 -19.66 -22.03
CA LEU A 308 -18.42 -20.25 -21.73
C LEU A 308 -17.83 -20.98 -22.94
N PRO A 309 -16.51 -20.93 -23.12
CA PRO A 309 -15.85 -21.57 -24.26
C PRO A 309 -15.67 -23.08 -24.04
N TRP A 310 -16.75 -23.82 -23.95
CA TRP A 310 -16.72 -25.28 -23.87
C TRP A 310 -15.99 -25.85 -25.11
N HIS A 311 -14.97 -26.66 -24.93
CA HIS A 311 -14.21 -27.31 -26.03
C HIS A 311 -13.59 -26.36 -27.07
N ILE A 312 -13.58 -25.00 -26.79
CA ILE A 312 -12.95 -24.04 -27.67
C ILE A 312 -11.50 -23.86 -27.22
N THR A 313 -10.57 -24.51 -27.89
CA THR A 313 -9.14 -24.44 -27.61
C THR A 313 -8.39 -23.63 -28.67
N THR A 314 -7.30 -23.00 -28.27
CA THR A 314 -6.29 -22.47 -29.19
C THR A 314 -5.22 -23.48 -29.43
N GLU A 315 -4.69 -23.55 -30.65
CA GLU A 315 -3.55 -24.44 -30.96
C GLU A 315 -2.28 -23.88 -30.34
N ASP A 316 -1.51 -24.74 -29.66
CA ASP A 316 -0.26 -24.35 -29.01
C ASP A 316 0.87 -24.22 -30.03
N ASP A 317 1.49 -23.06 -30.13
CA ASP A 317 2.77 -22.88 -30.80
C ASP A 317 3.90 -23.20 -29.81
N LEU A 318 4.52 -24.35 -29.99
CA LEU A 318 5.64 -24.82 -29.16
C LEU A 318 6.98 -24.80 -29.92
N ASP A 319 7.11 -23.88 -30.91
CA ASP A 319 8.39 -23.63 -31.57
C ASP A 319 9.32 -22.81 -30.68
N GLN A 320 10.39 -23.47 -30.22
CA GLN A 320 11.39 -22.84 -29.36
C GLN A 320 12.09 -21.64 -30.00
N ALA A 321 12.32 -21.68 -31.34
CA ALA A 321 12.95 -20.58 -32.04
C ALA A 321 12.02 -19.37 -32.13
N HIS A 322 10.71 -19.59 -32.26
CA HIS A 322 9.69 -18.56 -32.20
C HIS A 322 9.61 -17.97 -30.78
N ALA A 323 9.47 -18.79 -29.76
CA ALA A 323 9.40 -18.37 -28.36
C ALA A 323 10.64 -17.56 -27.95
N ARG A 324 11.84 -17.98 -28.31
CA ARG A 324 13.08 -17.23 -28.04
C ARG A 324 13.05 -15.85 -28.70
N ARG A 325 12.63 -15.74 -29.96
CA ARG A 325 12.51 -14.47 -30.66
C ARG A 325 11.52 -13.52 -30.01
N VAL A 326 10.37 -14.00 -29.56
CA VAL A 326 9.37 -13.22 -28.85
C VAL A 326 9.93 -12.71 -27.52
N LEU A 327 10.50 -13.60 -26.69
CA LEU A 327 11.09 -13.23 -25.41
C LEU A 327 12.26 -12.24 -25.57
N ASP A 328 13.11 -12.39 -26.58
CA ASP A 328 14.23 -11.48 -26.81
C ASP A 328 13.78 -10.11 -27.37
N ARG A 329 12.70 -10.09 -28.13
CA ARG A 329 12.08 -8.85 -28.62
C ARG A 329 11.43 -8.06 -27.48
N GLU A 330 10.76 -8.72 -26.54
CA GLU A 330 9.93 -8.08 -25.53
C GLU A 330 10.65 -7.80 -24.22
N HIS A 331 11.68 -8.58 -23.91
CA HIS A 331 12.43 -8.46 -22.66
C HIS A 331 13.93 -8.33 -22.92
N TYR A 332 14.52 -7.30 -22.36
CA TYR A 332 15.98 -7.16 -22.35
C TYR A 332 16.57 -7.87 -21.14
N GLY A 333 17.67 -8.59 -21.31
CA GLY A 333 18.32 -9.34 -20.23
C GLY A 333 17.54 -10.61 -19.84
N LEU A 334 17.53 -10.93 -18.54
CA LEU A 334 16.77 -12.05 -17.93
C LEU A 334 17.05 -13.42 -18.57
N GLN A 335 18.31 -13.71 -18.93
CA GLN A 335 18.68 -14.93 -19.70
C GLN A 335 18.24 -16.20 -18.98
N LYS A 336 18.51 -16.36 -17.67
CA LYS A 336 18.11 -17.52 -16.89
C LYS A 336 16.58 -17.72 -16.87
N VAL A 337 15.82 -16.62 -16.75
CA VAL A 337 14.36 -16.66 -16.78
C VAL A 337 13.85 -17.12 -18.14
N LYS A 338 14.42 -16.58 -19.23
CA LYS A 338 14.07 -16.99 -20.60
C LYS A 338 14.42 -18.47 -20.86
N GLU A 339 15.59 -18.93 -20.42
CA GLU A 339 16.00 -20.32 -20.53
C GLU A 339 15.01 -21.23 -19.78
N ARG A 340 14.64 -20.88 -18.56
CA ARG A 340 13.67 -21.66 -17.78
C ARG A 340 12.29 -21.72 -18.45
N ILE A 341 11.84 -20.63 -19.07
CA ILE A 341 10.60 -20.60 -19.85
C ILE A 341 10.71 -21.50 -21.08
N LEU A 342 11.84 -21.46 -21.78
CA LEU A 342 12.07 -22.35 -22.94
C LEU A 342 12.14 -23.82 -22.55
N GLU A 343 12.75 -24.17 -21.42
CA GLU A 343 12.74 -25.52 -20.84
C GLU A 343 11.30 -26.01 -20.60
N LEU A 344 10.47 -25.14 -19.96
CA LEU A 344 9.07 -25.44 -19.70
C LEU A 344 8.29 -25.72 -21.00
N LEU A 345 8.48 -24.89 -22.02
CA LEU A 345 7.87 -25.09 -23.34
C LEU A 345 8.38 -26.36 -24.03
N ALA A 346 9.67 -26.70 -23.83
CA ALA A 346 10.26 -27.94 -24.38
C ALA A 346 9.66 -29.20 -23.75
N VAL A 347 9.52 -29.22 -22.41
CA VAL A 347 8.88 -30.35 -21.70
C VAL A 347 7.46 -30.52 -22.18
N ARG A 348 6.70 -29.46 -22.33
CA ARG A 348 5.31 -29.49 -22.80
C ARG A 348 5.20 -29.97 -24.26
N LYS A 349 6.19 -29.65 -25.09
CA LYS A 349 6.28 -30.16 -26.46
C LYS A 349 6.55 -31.66 -26.53
N LEU A 350 7.39 -32.18 -25.61
CA LEU A 350 7.79 -33.60 -25.61
C LEU A 350 6.75 -34.50 -24.94
N ASN A 351 6.04 -33.96 -23.96
CA ASN A 351 5.02 -34.68 -23.21
C ASN A 351 3.75 -33.83 -23.10
N THR A 352 2.80 -34.09 -23.96
CA THR A 352 1.49 -33.42 -23.99
C THR A 352 0.57 -33.82 -22.82
N GLU A 353 0.93 -34.89 -22.09
CA GLU A 353 0.17 -35.33 -20.91
C GLU A 353 0.55 -34.57 -19.62
N VAL A 354 1.65 -33.83 -19.64
CA VAL A 354 2.02 -32.98 -18.49
C VAL A 354 1.05 -31.79 -18.40
N LYS A 355 0.02 -31.99 -17.60
CA LYS A 355 -1.02 -30.97 -17.28
C LYS A 355 -0.80 -30.39 -15.89
N GLY A 356 -1.34 -29.19 -15.66
CA GLY A 356 -1.39 -28.60 -14.33
C GLY A 356 -0.07 -28.06 -13.79
N GLN A 357 0.91 -27.73 -14.65
CA GLN A 357 2.10 -27.00 -14.21
C GLN A 357 1.73 -25.59 -13.80
N ILE A 358 2.17 -25.18 -12.60
CA ILE A 358 1.96 -23.85 -12.05
C ILE A 358 3.32 -23.14 -12.05
N VAL A 359 3.44 -22.07 -12.81
CA VAL A 359 4.65 -21.26 -12.85
C VAL A 359 4.49 -20.09 -11.90
N CYS A 360 5.40 -19.94 -10.95
CA CYS A 360 5.40 -18.81 -10.03
C CYS A 360 6.56 -17.86 -10.35
N LEU A 361 6.23 -16.63 -10.75
CA LEU A 361 7.20 -15.56 -11.00
C LEU A 361 7.41 -14.75 -9.74
N VAL A 362 8.53 -14.95 -9.06
CA VAL A 362 8.87 -14.25 -7.81
C VAL A 362 9.91 -13.17 -8.08
N GLY A 363 9.75 -12.02 -7.45
CA GLY A 363 10.76 -10.95 -7.51
C GLY A 363 10.20 -9.58 -7.15
N PRO A 364 11.06 -8.57 -7.02
CA PRO A 364 10.65 -7.26 -6.57
C PRO A 364 9.64 -6.58 -7.51
N PRO A 365 8.92 -5.56 -7.04
CA PRO A 365 7.95 -4.87 -7.88
C PRO A 365 8.62 -4.15 -9.06
N GLY A 366 7.96 -4.22 -10.22
CA GLY A 366 8.42 -3.51 -11.43
C GLY A 366 9.49 -4.23 -12.26
N VAL A 367 9.84 -5.49 -11.96
CA VAL A 367 10.78 -6.28 -12.78
C VAL A 367 10.13 -6.95 -13.99
N GLY A 368 8.83 -6.74 -14.22
CA GLY A 368 8.18 -7.23 -15.43
C GLY A 368 7.47 -8.57 -15.31
N LYS A 369 7.17 -9.07 -14.10
CA LYS A 369 6.46 -10.35 -13.88
C LYS A 369 5.21 -10.50 -14.74
N THR A 370 4.31 -9.54 -14.68
CA THR A 370 3.07 -9.54 -15.49
C THR A 370 3.35 -9.49 -17.00
N SER A 371 4.39 -8.77 -17.43
CA SER A 371 4.79 -8.68 -18.83
C SER A 371 5.34 -10.02 -19.35
N ILE A 372 6.15 -10.71 -18.53
CA ILE A 372 6.68 -12.05 -18.87
C ILE A 372 5.53 -13.05 -19.01
N ALA A 373 4.55 -13.02 -18.10
CA ALA A 373 3.39 -13.90 -18.19
C ALA A 373 2.60 -13.67 -19.48
N HIS A 374 2.45 -12.42 -19.92
CA HIS A 374 1.84 -12.11 -21.21
C HIS A 374 2.66 -12.66 -22.38
N SER A 375 4.00 -12.47 -22.34
CA SER A 375 4.88 -12.99 -23.39
C SER A 375 4.89 -14.51 -23.46
N ILE A 376 4.71 -15.23 -22.34
CA ILE A 376 4.53 -16.68 -22.35
C ILE A 376 3.26 -17.05 -23.12
N ALA A 377 2.15 -16.33 -22.88
CA ALA A 377 0.91 -16.57 -23.62
C ALA A 377 1.09 -16.28 -25.12
N ASP A 378 1.77 -15.19 -25.46
CA ASP A 378 2.06 -14.84 -26.86
C ASP A 378 2.98 -15.88 -27.54
N CYS A 379 3.99 -16.40 -26.81
CA CYS A 379 4.87 -17.48 -27.32
C CYS A 379 4.09 -18.74 -27.68
N MET A 380 3.07 -19.07 -26.90
CA MET A 380 2.24 -20.27 -27.08
C MET A 380 1.05 -20.02 -28.02
N GLY A 381 0.79 -18.82 -28.47
CA GLY A 381 -0.42 -18.47 -29.23
C GLY A 381 -1.72 -18.57 -28.43
N ARG A 382 -1.64 -18.66 -27.10
CA ARG A 382 -2.78 -18.78 -26.20
C ARG A 382 -3.40 -17.44 -25.84
N LYS A 383 -4.68 -17.46 -25.55
CA LYS A 383 -5.37 -16.28 -24.99
C LYS A 383 -4.90 -16.02 -23.56
N PHE A 384 -4.83 -14.75 -23.19
CA PHE A 384 -4.36 -14.32 -21.88
C PHE A 384 -5.49 -13.70 -21.06
N ALA A 385 -5.62 -14.11 -19.81
CA ALA A 385 -6.49 -13.48 -18.83
C ALA A 385 -5.70 -13.15 -17.56
N ARG A 386 -6.06 -12.08 -16.86
CA ARG A 386 -5.43 -11.66 -15.61
C ARG A 386 -6.44 -11.53 -14.50
N MET A 387 -6.11 -12.08 -13.35
CA MET A 387 -6.87 -11.94 -12.11
C MET A 387 -5.93 -11.49 -11.00
N SER A 388 -6.28 -10.42 -10.29
CA SER A 388 -5.54 -9.99 -9.10
C SER A 388 -6.08 -10.71 -7.88
N LEU A 389 -5.18 -11.27 -7.07
CA LEU A 389 -5.50 -11.93 -5.80
C LEU A 389 -5.33 -10.96 -4.61
N GLY A 390 -4.67 -9.82 -4.82
CA GLY A 390 -4.54 -8.80 -3.80
C GLY A 390 -5.89 -8.21 -3.40
N GLY A 391 -6.27 -8.37 -2.12
CA GLY A 391 -7.56 -7.91 -1.60
C GLY A 391 -8.71 -8.93 -1.72
N VAL A 392 -8.43 -10.16 -2.11
CA VAL A 392 -9.40 -11.27 -2.05
C VAL A 392 -9.39 -11.82 -0.62
N HIS A 393 -10.56 -11.74 0.02
CA HIS A 393 -10.75 -12.17 1.41
C HIS A 393 -11.79 -13.30 1.54
N ASP A 394 -12.63 -13.50 0.51
CA ASP A 394 -13.71 -14.49 0.50
C ASP A 394 -13.45 -15.55 -0.58
N GLU A 395 -13.56 -16.81 -0.20
CA GLU A 395 -13.49 -17.96 -1.13
C GLU A 395 -14.54 -17.84 -2.26
N ALA A 396 -15.69 -17.20 -1.98
CA ALA A 396 -16.74 -16.99 -2.96
C ALA A 396 -16.32 -16.08 -4.14
N GLU A 397 -15.30 -15.23 -3.96
CA GLU A 397 -14.74 -14.49 -5.09
C GLU A 397 -14.04 -15.41 -6.10
N ILE A 398 -13.47 -16.53 -5.66
CA ILE A 398 -12.77 -17.50 -6.52
C ILE A 398 -13.77 -18.50 -7.11
N ARG A 399 -14.62 -19.08 -6.25
CA ARG A 399 -15.56 -20.15 -6.57
C ARG A 399 -16.96 -19.70 -6.95
N GLY A 400 -17.26 -18.38 -6.87
CA GLY A 400 -18.62 -17.86 -7.13
C GLY A 400 -19.58 -18.02 -5.96
N HIS A 401 -20.67 -17.31 -6.03
CA HIS A 401 -21.75 -17.32 -5.04
C HIS A 401 -22.84 -18.32 -5.46
N ARG A 402 -23.46 -18.97 -4.48
CA ARG A 402 -24.60 -19.85 -4.78
C ARG A 402 -25.75 -19.05 -5.39
N ARG A 403 -26.36 -19.57 -6.44
CA ARG A 403 -27.46 -18.94 -7.21
C ARG A 403 -28.70 -18.52 -6.39
N THR A 404 -28.84 -19.06 -5.18
CA THR A 404 -29.93 -18.73 -4.27
C THR A 404 -29.83 -17.32 -3.68
N TYR A 405 -28.70 -16.66 -3.80
CA TYR A 405 -28.50 -15.29 -3.30
C TYR A 405 -28.81 -14.26 -4.38
N ILE A 406 -29.49 -13.18 -4.01
CA ILE A 406 -29.73 -12.05 -4.90
C ILE A 406 -28.37 -11.40 -5.24
N GLY A 407 -28.09 -11.23 -6.54
CA GLY A 407 -26.81 -10.70 -6.99
C GLY A 407 -25.67 -11.75 -7.08
N ALA A 408 -26.01 -13.05 -7.01
CA ALA A 408 -25.02 -14.10 -7.21
C ALA A 408 -24.32 -13.96 -8.57
N MET A 409 -22.99 -14.15 -8.57
CA MET A 409 -22.15 -14.06 -9.76
C MET A 409 -21.20 -15.27 -9.81
N PRO A 410 -20.77 -15.67 -11.03
CA PRO A 410 -19.72 -16.67 -11.17
C PRO A 410 -18.40 -16.18 -10.55
N GLY A 411 -17.57 -17.13 -10.14
CA GLY A 411 -16.25 -16.85 -9.61
C GLY A 411 -15.34 -16.18 -10.63
N ARG A 412 -14.29 -15.55 -10.12
CA ARG A 412 -13.31 -14.83 -10.95
C ARG A 412 -12.59 -15.74 -11.92
N ILE A 413 -12.38 -17.03 -11.58
CA ILE A 413 -11.76 -18.02 -12.48
C ILE A 413 -12.64 -18.23 -13.72
N ILE A 414 -13.93 -18.51 -13.52
CA ILE A 414 -14.88 -18.68 -14.62
C ILE A 414 -15.05 -17.41 -15.43
N SER A 415 -15.06 -16.25 -14.76
CA SER A 415 -15.12 -14.96 -15.42
C SER A 415 -13.88 -14.68 -16.27
N ALA A 416 -12.68 -15.10 -15.83
CA ALA A 416 -11.45 -15.00 -16.59
C ALA A 416 -11.48 -15.88 -17.84
N ILE A 417 -11.98 -17.12 -17.73
CA ILE A 417 -12.15 -18.05 -18.85
C ILE A 417 -13.13 -17.47 -19.87
N ASN A 418 -14.28 -16.97 -19.41
CA ASN A 418 -15.26 -16.34 -20.28
C ASN A 418 -14.71 -15.13 -21.02
N SER A 419 -13.88 -14.32 -20.36
CA SER A 419 -13.21 -13.16 -20.97
C SER A 419 -12.17 -13.58 -22.00
N ALA A 420 -11.45 -14.68 -21.76
CA ALA A 420 -10.45 -15.23 -22.68
C ALA A 420 -11.08 -15.89 -23.91
N LYS A 421 -12.34 -16.34 -23.83
CA LYS A 421 -13.06 -17.06 -24.87
C LYS A 421 -12.30 -18.28 -25.40
N SER A 422 -11.58 -18.96 -24.53
CA SER A 422 -10.87 -20.21 -24.80
C SER A 422 -10.88 -21.06 -23.53
N SER A 423 -10.93 -22.38 -23.65
CA SER A 423 -10.86 -23.33 -22.53
C SER A 423 -9.43 -23.61 -22.07
N ASN A 424 -8.42 -23.28 -22.89
CA ASN A 424 -7.01 -23.45 -22.58
C ASN A 424 -6.21 -22.13 -22.50
N PRO A 425 -6.72 -21.05 -21.85
CA PRO A 425 -6.01 -19.80 -21.76
C PRO A 425 -4.79 -19.91 -20.86
N VAL A 426 -3.95 -18.88 -20.89
CA VAL A 426 -3.00 -18.58 -19.82
C VAL A 426 -3.68 -17.64 -18.83
N ILE A 427 -3.84 -18.07 -17.59
CA ILE A 427 -4.43 -17.25 -16.53
C ILE A 427 -3.32 -16.80 -15.58
N LEU A 428 -3.14 -15.48 -15.49
CA LEU A 428 -2.24 -14.86 -14.53
C LEU A 428 -2.97 -14.57 -13.22
N LEU A 429 -2.54 -15.22 -12.15
CA LEU A 429 -2.95 -14.96 -10.77
C LEU A 429 -1.92 -14.01 -10.13
N ASP A 430 -2.23 -12.72 -10.11
CA ASP A 430 -1.29 -11.68 -9.71
C ASP A 430 -1.36 -11.43 -8.19
N GLU A 431 -0.19 -11.25 -7.56
CA GLU A 431 -0.04 -10.94 -6.12
C GLU A 431 -0.56 -12.06 -5.18
N ILE A 432 -0.14 -13.32 -5.42
CA ILE A 432 -0.52 -14.46 -4.56
C ILE A 432 0.04 -14.35 -3.14
N ASP A 433 1.12 -13.61 -2.96
CA ASP A 433 1.75 -13.29 -1.67
C ASP A 433 0.89 -12.38 -0.77
N LYS A 434 -0.20 -11.82 -1.31
CA LYS A 434 -1.11 -10.95 -0.57
C LYS A 434 -2.45 -11.61 -0.21
N LEU A 435 -2.53 -12.93 -0.33
CA LEU A 435 -3.70 -13.67 0.14
C LEU A 435 -3.74 -13.63 1.67
N ALA A 436 -4.76 -12.98 2.20
CA ALA A 436 -5.01 -12.94 3.63
C ALA A 436 -6.12 -13.94 3.97
N GLY A 437 -5.84 -14.86 4.89
CA GLY A 437 -6.89 -15.68 5.49
C GLY A 437 -7.61 -14.86 6.57
N ASP A 438 -8.89 -14.59 6.38
CA ASP A 438 -9.75 -13.96 7.37
C ASP A 438 -10.75 -14.97 7.94
N TYR A 439 -11.41 -14.62 9.05
CA TYR A 439 -12.47 -15.41 9.71
C TYR A 439 -13.67 -15.78 8.83
N LYS A 440 -13.76 -15.26 7.60
CA LYS A 440 -14.90 -15.45 6.69
C LYS A 440 -14.69 -16.47 5.57
N GLY A 441 -13.51 -17.04 5.42
CA GLY A 441 -13.21 -18.01 4.37
C GLY A 441 -11.71 -18.19 4.18
N ASP A 442 -11.33 -19.27 3.53
CA ASP A 442 -9.93 -19.55 3.16
C ASP A 442 -9.77 -19.53 1.63
N PRO A 443 -9.42 -18.38 1.04
CA PRO A 443 -9.15 -18.29 -0.39
C PRO A 443 -8.02 -19.21 -0.85
N SER A 444 -7.08 -19.56 0.05
CA SER A 444 -5.96 -20.44 -0.26
C SER A 444 -6.44 -21.86 -0.54
N SER A 445 -7.40 -22.36 0.24
CA SER A 445 -8.03 -23.67 0.00
C SER A 445 -8.79 -23.72 -1.32
N ALA A 446 -9.50 -22.65 -1.68
CA ALA A 446 -10.18 -22.57 -2.96
C ALA A 446 -9.18 -22.58 -4.14
N LEU A 447 -8.04 -21.89 -3.98
CA LEU A 447 -6.98 -21.89 -5.00
C LEU A 447 -6.27 -23.25 -5.10
N LEU A 448 -6.13 -23.98 -4.00
CA LEU A 448 -5.56 -25.33 -4.05
C LEU A 448 -6.37 -26.23 -4.97
N GLU A 449 -7.71 -26.20 -4.91
CA GLU A 449 -8.55 -26.99 -5.82
C GLU A 449 -8.43 -26.55 -7.28
N VAL A 450 -8.33 -25.24 -7.53
CA VAL A 450 -8.13 -24.69 -8.88
C VAL A 450 -6.78 -25.09 -9.47
N LEU A 451 -5.75 -25.08 -8.64
CA LEU A 451 -4.36 -25.28 -9.07
C LEU A 451 -3.91 -26.75 -9.03
N ASP A 452 -4.58 -27.60 -8.25
CA ASP A 452 -4.24 -29.01 -8.14
C ASP A 452 -4.63 -29.78 -9.41
N PRO A 453 -3.67 -30.37 -10.16
CA PRO A 453 -3.95 -31.10 -11.39
C PRO A 453 -4.92 -32.28 -11.23
N GLU A 454 -5.00 -32.88 -10.03
CA GLU A 454 -5.90 -33.99 -9.74
C GLU A 454 -7.34 -33.54 -9.55
N GLN A 455 -7.55 -32.32 -9.07
CA GLN A 455 -8.86 -31.77 -8.71
C GLN A 455 -9.40 -30.80 -9.78
N ASN A 456 -8.53 -30.07 -10.47
CA ASN A 456 -8.94 -28.99 -11.38
C ASN A 456 -9.71 -29.47 -12.62
N ARG A 457 -9.60 -30.75 -12.97
CA ARG A 457 -10.38 -31.35 -14.06
C ARG A 457 -11.88 -31.34 -13.79
N THR A 458 -12.27 -31.39 -12.54
CA THR A 458 -13.67 -31.40 -12.10
C THR A 458 -14.01 -30.16 -11.29
N PHE A 459 -13.35 -29.04 -11.58
CA PHE A 459 -13.56 -27.78 -10.86
C PHE A 459 -15.03 -27.37 -10.95
N LYS A 460 -15.63 -27.06 -9.79
CA LYS A 460 -17.03 -26.71 -9.68
C LYS A 460 -17.19 -25.31 -9.08
N ASP A 461 -17.61 -24.38 -9.91
CA ASP A 461 -18.04 -23.06 -9.47
C ASP A 461 -19.41 -23.13 -8.82
N ASN A 462 -19.61 -22.44 -7.69
CA ASN A 462 -20.86 -22.47 -6.93
C ASN A 462 -22.03 -21.81 -7.68
N TYR A 463 -21.76 -20.87 -8.60
CA TYR A 463 -22.78 -20.25 -9.44
C TYR A 463 -23.17 -21.18 -10.58
N LEU A 464 -22.20 -21.77 -11.26
CA LEU A 464 -22.46 -22.68 -12.37
C LEU A 464 -23.07 -23.99 -11.89
N ASP A 465 -22.60 -24.52 -10.77
CA ASP A 465 -22.97 -25.84 -10.21
C ASP A 465 -22.79 -27.02 -11.19
N ILE A 466 -21.98 -26.83 -12.24
CA ILE A 466 -21.56 -27.85 -13.20
C ILE A 466 -20.04 -27.88 -13.27
N PRO A 467 -19.44 -29.07 -13.45
CA PRO A 467 -17.98 -29.17 -13.54
C PRO A 467 -17.47 -28.49 -14.81
N PHE A 468 -16.35 -27.80 -14.68
CA PHE A 468 -15.58 -27.22 -15.80
C PHE A 468 -14.15 -27.71 -15.72
N ASP A 469 -13.62 -28.24 -16.84
CA ASP A 469 -12.27 -28.79 -16.90
C ASP A 469 -11.25 -27.64 -17.03
N LEU A 470 -10.42 -27.45 -15.99
CA LEU A 470 -9.33 -26.48 -15.95
C LEU A 470 -7.96 -27.10 -16.28
N SER A 471 -7.89 -28.40 -16.60
CA SER A 471 -6.61 -29.13 -16.77
C SER A 471 -5.75 -28.59 -17.91
N GLU A 472 -6.35 -28.00 -18.93
CA GLU A 472 -5.67 -27.38 -20.07
C GLU A 472 -5.24 -25.94 -19.84
N VAL A 473 -5.72 -25.31 -18.75
CA VAL A 473 -5.36 -23.93 -18.38
C VAL A 473 -3.91 -23.90 -17.90
N LEU A 474 -3.13 -22.96 -18.39
CA LEU A 474 -1.81 -22.68 -17.82
C LEU A 474 -1.93 -21.58 -16.78
N PHE A 475 -1.73 -21.95 -15.53
CA PHE A 475 -1.73 -20.99 -14.44
C PHE A 475 -0.33 -20.41 -14.23
N ILE A 476 -0.23 -19.09 -14.24
CA ILE A 476 0.98 -18.35 -13.87
C ILE A 476 0.63 -17.51 -12.66
N THR A 477 1.43 -17.61 -11.60
CA THR A 477 1.27 -16.82 -10.40
C THR A 477 2.38 -15.78 -10.30
N THR A 478 2.14 -14.67 -9.60
CA THR A 478 3.20 -13.72 -9.28
C THR A 478 3.24 -13.44 -7.78
N ALA A 479 4.44 -13.30 -7.27
CA ALA A 479 4.68 -12.89 -5.89
C ALA A 479 5.81 -11.86 -5.81
N ASN A 480 5.81 -11.02 -4.81
CA ASN A 480 6.96 -10.17 -4.53
C ASN A 480 7.93 -10.87 -3.59
N ASP A 481 7.42 -11.67 -2.67
CA ASP A 481 8.18 -12.44 -1.70
C ASP A 481 7.65 -13.88 -1.63
N ALA A 482 8.53 -14.84 -1.85
CA ALA A 482 8.19 -16.26 -1.80
C ALA A 482 7.83 -16.73 -0.37
N SER A 483 8.42 -16.12 0.65
CA SER A 483 8.23 -16.52 2.05
C SER A 483 6.82 -16.28 2.58
N THR A 484 6.06 -15.40 1.94
CA THR A 484 4.69 -15.04 2.32
C THR A 484 3.63 -15.87 1.59
N ILE A 485 4.03 -16.71 0.64
CA ILE A 485 3.14 -17.63 -0.07
C ILE A 485 2.75 -18.77 0.90
N PRO A 486 1.46 -19.15 1.00
CA PRO A 486 1.06 -20.30 1.79
C PRO A 486 1.80 -21.58 1.37
N GLY A 487 2.42 -22.29 2.34
CA GLY A 487 3.28 -23.45 2.08
C GLY A 487 2.67 -24.50 1.13
N PRO A 488 1.40 -24.93 1.34
CA PRO A 488 0.78 -25.93 0.46
C PRO A 488 0.63 -25.48 -1.00
N LEU A 489 0.52 -24.19 -1.26
CA LEU A 489 0.53 -23.62 -2.61
C LEU A 489 1.95 -23.57 -3.17
N TYR A 490 2.91 -23.12 -2.37
CA TYR A 490 4.31 -23.00 -2.77
C TYR A 490 4.92 -24.32 -3.21
N ASP A 491 4.64 -25.42 -2.49
CA ASP A 491 5.15 -26.77 -2.78
C ASP A 491 4.70 -27.33 -4.15
N ARG A 492 3.65 -26.75 -4.75
CA ARG A 492 3.13 -27.15 -6.07
C ARG A 492 3.61 -26.27 -7.21
N MET A 493 4.38 -25.22 -6.91
CA MET A 493 4.78 -24.21 -7.90
C MET A 493 6.20 -24.43 -8.40
N ASP A 494 6.39 -24.30 -9.71
CA ASP A 494 7.72 -24.13 -10.31
C ASP A 494 8.11 -22.65 -10.21
N VAL A 495 9.02 -22.37 -9.28
CA VAL A 495 9.39 -20.99 -8.93
C VAL A 495 10.49 -20.49 -9.86
N ILE A 496 10.23 -19.38 -10.52
CA ILE A 496 11.18 -18.65 -11.36
C ILE A 496 11.45 -17.28 -10.72
N GLU A 497 12.66 -17.11 -10.22
CA GLU A 497 13.07 -15.85 -9.61
C GLU A 497 13.48 -14.82 -10.66
N LEU A 498 12.88 -13.64 -10.57
CA LEU A 498 13.22 -12.46 -11.37
C LEU A 498 14.11 -11.54 -10.54
N PRO A 499 15.39 -11.41 -10.87
CA PRO A 499 16.31 -10.53 -10.16
C PRO A 499 16.02 -9.05 -10.42
N SER A 500 16.60 -8.20 -9.59
CA SER A 500 16.64 -6.77 -9.82
C SER A 500 17.46 -6.42 -11.07
N TYR A 501 17.04 -5.34 -11.76
CA TYR A 501 17.77 -4.86 -12.94
C TYR A 501 18.98 -4.01 -12.56
N THR A 502 20.05 -4.22 -13.31
CA THR A 502 21.24 -3.38 -13.27
C THR A 502 20.98 -2.02 -13.91
N ARG A 503 21.88 -1.06 -13.67
CA ARG A 503 21.82 0.28 -14.29
C ARG A 503 21.81 0.19 -15.83
N THR A 504 22.64 -0.69 -16.39
CA THR A 504 22.75 -0.91 -17.83
C THR A 504 21.51 -1.58 -18.41
N GLU A 505 20.92 -2.55 -17.69
CA GLU A 505 19.66 -3.17 -18.08
C GLU A 505 18.51 -2.17 -18.05
N LYS A 506 18.37 -1.38 -16.97
CA LYS A 506 17.38 -0.30 -16.87
C LYS A 506 17.47 0.69 -18.02
N PHE A 507 18.70 1.07 -18.40
CA PHE A 507 18.93 1.94 -19.55
C PHE A 507 18.43 1.32 -20.86
N ASN A 508 18.78 0.05 -21.11
CA ASN A 508 18.36 -0.64 -22.32
C ASN A 508 16.85 -0.86 -22.38
N ILE A 509 16.23 -1.24 -21.23
CA ILE A 509 14.77 -1.38 -21.10
C ILE A 509 14.10 -0.02 -21.37
N ALA A 510 14.60 1.05 -20.75
CA ALA A 510 14.07 2.39 -20.96
C ALA A 510 14.13 2.80 -22.43
N LYS A 511 15.28 2.61 -23.08
CA LYS A 511 15.53 3.02 -24.46
C LYS A 511 14.73 2.20 -25.49
N ARG A 512 14.66 0.86 -25.28
CA ARG A 512 14.06 -0.07 -26.27
C ARG A 512 12.55 -0.23 -26.10
N HIS A 513 12.05 -0.16 -24.85
CA HIS A 513 10.66 -0.51 -24.55
C HIS A 513 9.87 0.65 -23.94
N LEU A 514 10.36 1.27 -22.83
CA LEU A 514 9.56 2.26 -22.12
C LEU A 514 9.41 3.56 -22.92
N LEU A 515 10.50 4.11 -23.44
CA LEU A 515 10.49 5.39 -24.15
C LEU A 515 9.63 5.36 -25.42
N PRO A 516 9.76 4.38 -26.33
CA PRO A 516 8.88 4.30 -27.50
C PRO A 516 7.40 4.15 -27.12
N LYS A 517 7.11 3.29 -26.15
CA LYS A 517 5.75 3.08 -25.64
C LYS A 517 5.16 4.39 -25.11
N GLN A 518 5.93 5.12 -24.29
CA GLN A 518 5.45 6.36 -23.67
C GLN A 518 5.39 7.53 -24.64
N LEU A 519 6.26 7.60 -25.64
CA LEU A 519 6.15 8.58 -26.74
C LEU A 519 4.84 8.40 -27.50
N LYS A 520 4.52 7.17 -27.87
CA LYS A 520 3.27 6.83 -28.57
C LYS A 520 2.03 7.16 -27.70
N ASN A 521 2.05 6.76 -26.44
CA ASN A 521 0.93 7.00 -25.51
C ASN A 521 0.65 8.50 -25.25
N ASN A 522 1.68 9.35 -25.32
CA ASN A 522 1.55 10.79 -25.11
C ASN A 522 1.44 11.59 -26.42
N GLY A 523 1.38 10.93 -27.58
CA GLY A 523 1.28 11.61 -28.89
C GLY A 523 2.51 12.44 -29.29
N LEU A 524 3.69 12.04 -28.82
CA LEU A 524 4.97 12.74 -28.99
C LEU A 524 5.91 12.04 -29.97
N ASP A 525 5.43 11.04 -30.67
CA ASP A 525 6.24 10.29 -31.62
C ASP A 525 6.79 11.22 -32.73
N GLY A 526 8.09 11.14 -32.98
CA GLY A 526 8.81 12.04 -33.89
C GLY A 526 8.97 13.52 -33.44
N LYS A 527 8.38 13.91 -32.29
CA LYS A 527 8.47 15.28 -31.75
C LYS A 527 9.46 15.41 -30.59
N VAL A 528 9.62 14.35 -29.81
CA VAL A 528 10.52 14.35 -28.65
C VAL A 528 11.56 13.24 -28.80
N THR A 529 12.82 13.60 -28.56
CA THR A 529 13.93 12.65 -28.45
C THR A 529 14.58 12.77 -27.08
N MET A 530 15.10 11.67 -26.55
CA MET A 530 15.78 11.65 -25.24
C MET A 530 17.19 11.11 -25.41
N SER A 531 18.18 11.87 -24.96
CA SER A 531 19.58 11.46 -25.02
C SER A 531 19.88 10.32 -24.02
N SER A 532 20.91 9.52 -24.30
CA SER A 532 21.36 8.49 -23.36
C SER A 532 21.73 9.08 -21.99
N GLY A 533 22.35 10.27 -21.96
CA GLY A 533 22.66 10.98 -20.73
C GLY A 533 21.43 11.38 -19.92
N ALA A 534 20.32 11.74 -20.60
CA ALA A 534 19.06 12.04 -19.93
C ALA A 534 18.44 10.80 -19.26
N ILE A 535 18.51 9.63 -19.92
CA ILE A 535 18.01 8.38 -19.35
C ILE A 535 18.84 8.00 -18.12
N TYR A 536 20.17 8.05 -18.20
CA TYR A 536 21.04 7.78 -17.06
C TYR A 536 20.81 8.76 -15.90
N GLU A 537 20.62 10.05 -16.22
CA GLU A 537 20.30 11.06 -15.21
C GLU A 537 19.00 10.72 -14.44
N ILE A 538 17.96 10.22 -15.16
CA ILE A 538 16.72 9.79 -14.53
C ILE A 538 16.96 8.55 -13.66
N ILE A 539 17.74 7.59 -14.14
CA ILE A 539 18.03 6.35 -13.41
C ILE A 539 18.78 6.66 -12.10
N ASP A 540 19.82 7.48 -12.18
CA ASP A 540 20.74 7.72 -11.07
C ASP A 540 20.20 8.76 -10.08
N GLY A 541 19.58 9.84 -10.57
CA GLY A 541 19.17 10.97 -9.76
C GLY A 541 17.73 10.97 -9.28
N TYR A 542 16.84 10.23 -9.93
CA TYR A 542 15.40 10.33 -9.65
C TYR A 542 14.71 9.00 -9.33
N THR A 543 15.38 7.85 -9.53
CA THR A 543 14.79 6.54 -9.28
C THR A 543 15.68 5.66 -8.42
N ARG A 544 15.11 5.08 -7.36
CA ARG A 544 15.74 4.07 -6.51
C ARG A 544 14.79 2.91 -6.35
N GLU A 545 14.94 1.91 -7.19
CA GLU A 545 14.04 0.75 -7.24
C GLU A 545 14.75 -0.46 -7.84
N ALA A 546 14.29 -1.66 -7.51
CA ALA A 546 14.79 -2.91 -8.12
C ALA A 546 14.38 -3.07 -9.59
N GLY A 547 13.14 -2.68 -9.91
CA GLY A 547 12.57 -2.74 -11.24
C GLY A 547 12.67 -1.44 -12.05
N VAL A 548 11.66 -1.19 -12.90
CA VAL A 548 11.58 -0.03 -13.80
C VAL A 548 10.25 0.75 -13.71
N ARG A 549 9.44 0.51 -12.68
CA ARG A 549 8.11 1.12 -12.56
C ARG A 549 8.18 2.63 -12.30
N ASN A 550 9.05 3.07 -11.41
CA ASN A 550 9.26 4.49 -11.14
C ASN A 550 10.01 5.16 -12.27
N LEU A 551 10.93 4.44 -12.94
CA LEU A 551 11.61 4.89 -14.15
C LEU A 551 10.59 5.19 -15.25
N GLU A 552 9.64 4.30 -15.53
CA GLU A 552 8.55 4.53 -16.49
C GLU A 552 7.72 5.76 -16.10
N ARG A 553 7.33 5.89 -14.82
CA ARG A 553 6.57 7.05 -14.33
C ARG A 553 7.36 8.35 -14.46
N THR A 554 8.64 8.34 -14.18
CA THR A 554 9.50 9.53 -14.24
C THR A 554 9.73 9.95 -15.69
N ILE A 555 9.98 8.99 -16.60
CA ILE A 555 10.04 9.25 -18.05
C ILE A 555 8.72 9.86 -18.52
N THR A 556 7.59 9.28 -18.12
CA THR A 556 6.26 9.81 -18.48
C THR A 556 6.06 11.23 -17.96
N SER A 557 6.53 11.54 -16.75
CA SER A 557 6.46 12.90 -16.19
C SER A 557 7.27 13.91 -17.02
N VAL A 558 8.47 13.55 -17.45
CA VAL A 558 9.30 14.38 -18.36
C VAL A 558 8.57 14.59 -19.68
N LEU A 559 8.04 13.52 -20.28
CA LEU A 559 7.35 13.58 -21.56
C LEU A 559 6.08 14.45 -21.48
N ARG A 560 5.30 14.38 -20.40
CA ARG A 560 4.13 15.25 -20.20
C ARG A 560 4.49 16.72 -20.12
N LYS A 561 5.60 17.07 -19.49
CA LYS A 561 6.11 18.47 -19.47
C LYS A 561 6.60 18.92 -20.85
N CYS A 562 7.18 18.01 -21.64
CA CYS A 562 7.51 18.29 -23.02
C CYS A 562 6.23 18.47 -23.87
N ALA A 563 5.21 17.64 -23.67
CA ALA A 563 3.91 17.77 -24.34
C ALA A 563 3.25 19.12 -24.05
N GLN A 564 3.30 19.57 -22.77
CA GLN A 564 2.79 20.89 -22.39
C GLN A 564 3.46 22.02 -23.17
N LYS A 565 4.79 22.01 -23.33
CA LYS A 565 5.53 23.03 -24.08
C LYS A 565 5.21 23.01 -25.57
N ILE A 566 5.09 21.81 -26.15
CA ILE A 566 4.70 21.66 -27.55
C ILE A 566 3.26 22.13 -27.78
N ALA A 567 2.34 21.79 -26.88
CA ALA A 567 0.94 22.21 -26.94
C ALA A 567 0.76 23.72 -26.75
N ALA A 568 1.63 24.35 -25.95
CA ALA A 568 1.68 25.81 -25.80
C ALA A 568 2.29 26.53 -27.02
N GLY A 569 2.79 25.82 -28.02
CA GLY A 569 3.40 26.40 -29.22
C GLY A 569 4.82 26.96 -29.01
N GLU A 570 5.46 26.65 -27.86
CA GLU A 570 6.80 27.15 -27.58
C GLU A 570 7.86 26.54 -28.51
N THR A 571 7.69 25.25 -28.86
CA THR A 571 8.61 24.50 -29.74
C THR A 571 7.89 23.37 -30.46
N GLU A 572 8.29 23.04 -31.70
CA GLU A 572 7.76 21.89 -32.44
C GLU A 572 8.44 20.57 -32.11
N LYS A 573 9.73 20.62 -31.78
CA LYS A 573 10.56 19.45 -31.43
C LYS A 573 11.42 19.73 -30.22
N ILE A 574 11.56 18.74 -29.36
CA ILE A 574 12.35 18.85 -28.13
C ILE A 574 13.35 17.70 -28.07
N SER A 575 14.63 18.03 -27.84
CA SER A 575 15.67 17.06 -27.51
C SER A 575 16.00 17.16 -26.02
N VAL A 576 15.62 16.13 -25.23
CA VAL A 576 15.82 16.10 -23.78
C VAL A 576 17.25 15.67 -23.47
N SER A 577 18.01 16.60 -22.87
CA SER A 577 19.35 16.34 -22.31
C SER A 577 19.29 16.11 -20.81
N GLY A 578 20.40 15.63 -20.18
CA GLY A 578 20.47 15.46 -18.73
C GLY A 578 20.25 16.76 -17.94
N THR A 579 20.78 17.88 -18.45
CA THR A 579 20.56 19.21 -17.83
C THR A 579 19.09 19.63 -17.92
N MET A 580 18.42 19.31 -19.02
CA MET A 580 17.00 19.57 -19.18
C MET A 580 16.14 18.70 -18.24
N VAL A 581 16.54 17.47 -17.96
CA VAL A 581 15.88 16.62 -16.95
C VAL A 581 15.86 17.32 -15.60
N LYS A 582 17.00 17.87 -15.15
CA LYS A 582 17.10 18.63 -13.89
C LYS A 582 16.20 19.86 -13.88
N SER A 583 16.12 20.60 -14.99
CA SER A 583 15.20 21.73 -15.07
C SER A 583 13.72 21.36 -15.06
N LEU A 584 13.38 20.20 -15.61
CA LEU A 584 12.01 19.71 -15.68
C LEU A 584 11.55 19.05 -14.36
N LEU A 585 12.40 18.24 -13.73
CA LEU A 585 12.04 17.46 -12.54
C LEU A 585 12.42 18.14 -11.22
N GLY A 586 13.26 19.18 -11.26
CA GLY A 586 13.81 19.83 -10.07
C GLY A 586 15.05 19.11 -9.55
N PRO A 587 15.47 19.35 -8.31
CA PRO A 587 16.66 18.75 -7.72
C PRO A 587 16.59 17.23 -7.66
N GLU A 588 17.73 16.58 -7.74
CA GLU A 588 17.85 15.13 -7.63
C GLU A 588 17.21 14.63 -6.33
N LYS A 589 16.39 13.61 -6.44
CA LYS A 589 15.68 13.00 -5.32
C LYS A 589 16.51 11.93 -4.61
N VAL A 590 17.35 11.25 -5.38
CA VAL A 590 18.26 10.21 -4.87
C VAL A 590 19.60 10.86 -4.58
N LYS A 591 19.92 11.00 -3.31
CA LYS A 591 21.24 11.44 -2.89
C LYS A 591 22.17 10.23 -2.81
N PRO A 592 23.44 10.35 -3.19
CA PRO A 592 24.42 9.28 -2.97
C PRO A 592 24.47 8.94 -1.48
N THR A 593 24.59 7.66 -1.15
CA THR A 593 24.76 7.21 0.23
C THR A 593 26.04 7.82 0.81
N PHE A 594 25.98 8.27 2.05
CA PHE A 594 27.16 8.79 2.73
C PHE A 594 28.14 7.63 2.95
N ILE A 595 29.19 7.59 2.16
CA ILE A 595 30.33 6.70 2.36
C ILE A 595 31.57 7.54 2.63
N SER A 596 32.45 7.09 3.54
CA SER A 596 33.72 7.74 3.73
C SER A 596 34.56 7.60 2.47
N ARG A 597 35.05 8.70 1.93
CA ARG A 597 35.95 8.73 0.77
C ARG A 597 37.43 8.84 1.19
N THR A 598 37.67 8.77 2.49
CA THR A 598 39.00 8.80 3.08
C THR A 598 39.13 7.67 4.08
N ASP A 599 40.34 7.14 4.21
CA ASP A 599 40.62 6.11 5.20
C ASP A 599 40.38 6.68 6.61
N SER A 600 39.47 6.05 7.34
CA SER A 600 38.93 6.58 8.59
C SER A 600 38.95 5.53 9.69
N VAL A 601 39.17 5.99 10.93
CA VAL A 601 39.13 5.14 12.11
C VAL A 601 37.69 4.99 12.57
N GLY A 602 37.25 3.75 12.83
CA GLY A 602 35.93 3.46 13.36
C GLY A 602 34.82 3.49 12.32
N ILE A 603 35.15 3.63 11.02
CA ILE A 603 34.13 3.61 9.94
C ILE A 603 34.46 2.48 8.98
N ALA A 604 33.47 1.60 8.71
CA ALA A 604 33.60 0.52 7.74
C ALA A 604 32.41 0.48 6.80
N ASN A 605 32.66 0.19 5.52
CA ASN A 605 31.61 0.10 4.51
C ASN A 605 31.10 -1.34 4.40
N GLY A 606 29.88 -1.58 4.84
CA GLY A 606 29.18 -2.84 4.64
C GLY A 606 28.28 -2.80 3.40
N LEU A 607 27.72 -3.96 3.09
CA LEU A 607 26.76 -4.15 2.01
C LEU A 607 25.49 -4.79 2.54
N ALA A 608 24.35 -4.19 2.23
CA ALA A 608 23.03 -4.68 2.58
C ALA A 608 22.23 -4.99 1.32
N TRP A 609 21.27 -5.88 1.47
CA TRP A 609 20.24 -6.14 0.47
C TRP A 609 18.88 -5.70 1.02
N THR A 610 18.07 -5.04 0.18
CA THR A 610 16.75 -4.54 0.53
C THR A 610 15.77 -4.88 -0.60
N SER A 611 14.48 -4.73 -0.35
CA SER A 611 13.44 -4.93 -1.37
C SER A 611 13.58 -4.02 -2.60
N VAL A 612 14.38 -2.97 -2.49
CA VAL A 612 14.66 -2.04 -3.61
C VAL A 612 16.01 -2.30 -4.29
N GLY A 613 16.76 -3.30 -3.84
CA GLY A 613 18.07 -3.69 -4.37
C GLY A 613 19.19 -3.62 -3.34
N GLY A 614 20.45 -3.68 -3.81
CA GLY A 614 21.61 -3.56 -2.95
C GLY A 614 21.88 -2.12 -2.49
N GLU A 615 22.35 -1.97 -1.27
CA GLU A 615 22.70 -0.69 -0.67
C GLU A 615 24.03 -0.78 0.09
N MET A 616 24.74 0.36 0.16
CA MET A 616 25.87 0.50 1.07
C MET A 616 25.35 0.63 2.50
N LEU A 617 26.03 -0.02 3.41
CA LEU A 617 25.73 0.02 4.85
C LEU A 617 26.97 0.51 5.59
N PRO A 618 27.24 1.82 5.63
CA PRO A 618 28.31 2.33 6.46
C PRO A 618 27.97 2.06 7.94
N VAL A 619 28.98 1.61 8.68
CA VAL A 619 28.91 1.42 10.14
C VAL A 619 29.95 2.31 10.77
N GLU A 620 29.51 3.11 11.73
CA GLU A 620 30.34 4.02 12.51
C GLU A 620 30.41 3.54 13.96
N VAL A 621 31.61 3.56 14.53
CA VAL A 621 31.82 3.19 15.93
C VAL A 621 32.60 4.32 16.61
N ALA A 622 31.99 4.87 17.66
CA ALA A 622 32.65 5.82 18.55
C ALA A 622 33.04 5.16 19.89
N VAL A 623 34.24 5.44 20.35
CA VAL A 623 34.76 5.01 21.65
C VAL A 623 34.72 6.19 22.59
N ILE A 624 33.87 6.12 23.61
CA ILE A 624 33.64 7.18 24.58
C ILE A 624 34.51 6.89 25.81
N PRO A 625 35.53 7.72 26.11
CA PRO A 625 36.41 7.51 27.26
C PRO A 625 35.68 7.72 28.58
N ASN A 626 36.21 7.12 29.66
CA ASN A 626 35.64 7.19 31.01
C ASN A 626 34.22 6.61 31.15
N GLY A 627 33.88 5.62 30.32
CA GLY A 627 32.64 4.92 30.36
C GLY A 627 32.61 3.73 31.35
N THR A 628 31.54 2.98 31.32
CA THR A 628 31.27 1.85 32.23
C THR A 628 31.28 0.49 31.49
N GLY A 629 31.71 0.47 30.23
CA GLY A 629 31.64 -0.71 29.36
C GLY A 629 30.28 -0.89 28.69
N LYS A 630 29.41 0.15 28.65
CA LYS A 630 28.12 0.13 28.03
C LYS A 630 28.25 0.07 26.48
N ILE A 631 27.38 -0.71 25.85
CA ILE A 631 27.26 -0.75 24.40
C ILE A 631 25.94 -0.08 24.02
N GLU A 632 26.02 0.98 23.24
CA GLU A 632 24.89 1.70 22.73
C GLU A 632 24.78 1.48 21.21
N ILE A 633 23.59 1.12 20.74
CA ILE A 633 23.36 0.78 19.33
C ILE A 633 22.25 1.67 18.81
N THR A 634 22.50 2.40 17.73
CA THR A 634 21.55 3.31 17.11
C THR A 634 21.51 3.12 15.59
N GLY A 635 20.44 3.59 14.91
CA GLY A 635 20.28 3.50 13.46
C GLY A 635 19.21 2.52 12.99
N SER A 636 18.18 2.26 13.81
CA SER A 636 17.04 1.35 13.49
C SER A 636 17.50 -0.06 13.12
N LEU A 637 18.44 -0.61 13.92
CA LEU A 637 18.89 -1.98 13.76
C LEU A 637 17.90 -2.96 14.37
N GLY A 638 17.52 -3.99 13.61
CA GLY A 638 16.69 -5.10 14.10
C GLY A 638 17.42 -6.03 15.06
N ASP A 639 16.74 -7.03 15.59
CA ASP A 639 17.29 -7.84 16.68
C ASP A 639 18.43 -8.75 16.23
N VAL A 640 18.38 -9.28 15.00
CA VAL A 640 19.48 -10.08 14.41
C VAL A 640 20.75 -9.25 14.27
N MET A 641 20.61 -7.99 13.89
CA MET A 641 21.76 -7.10 13.71
C MET A 641 22.34 -6.63 15.05
N LYS A 642 21.49 -6.45 16.07
CA LYS A 642 21.94 -6.20 17.46
C LYS A 642 22.71 -7.39 18.02
N GLU A 643 22.26 -8.61 17.76
CA GLU A 643 22.99 -9.84 18.12
C GLU A 643 24.34 -9.91 17.42
N SER A 644 24.39 -9.62 16.12
CA SER A 644 25.64 -9.53 15.36
C SER A 644 26.61 -8.48 15.93
N ALA A 645 26.11 -7.35 16.44
CA ALA A 645 26.92 -6.35 17.12
C ALA A 645 27.50 -6.87 18.46
N GLN A 646 26.72 -7.62 19.22
CA GLN A 646 27.19 -8.26 20.46
C GLN A 646 28.28 -9.31 20.17
N LEU A 647 28.08 -10.12 19.12
CA LEU A 647 29.09 -11.07 18.64
C LEU A 647 30.40 -10.36 18.24
N ALA A 648 30.28 -9.22 17.53
CA ALA A 648 31.40 -8.40 17.12
C ALA A 648 32.23 -7.89 18.33
N VAL A 649 31.54 -7.41 19.37
CA VAL A 649 32.19 -6.97 20.61
C VAL A 649 32.88 -8.12 21.33
N THR A 650 32.23 -9.29 21.37
CA THR A 650 32.81 -10.50 22.00
C THR A 650 34.08 -10.93 21.28
N TYR A 651 34.07 -10.99 19.96
CA TYR A 651 35.22 -11.32 19.14
C TYR A 651 36.38 -10.32 19.35
N ALA A 652 36.09 -9.02 19.32
CA ALA A 652 37.08 -7.99 19.55
C ALA A 652 37.71 -8.09 20.93
N ARG A 653 36.98 -8.48 21.96
CA ARG A 653 37.50 -8.73 23.33
C ARG A 653 38.45 -9.94 23.39
N VAL A 654 38.04 -11.05 22.74
CA VAL A 654 38.84 -12.29 22.73
C VAL A 654 40.17 -12.09 22.01
N HIS A 655 40.17 -11.33 20.92
CA HIS A 655 41.34 -11.12 20.06
C HIS A 655 41.99 -9.75 20.28
N ALA A 656 41.75 -9.07 21.42
CA ALA A 656 42.21 -7.71 21.69
C ALA A 656 43.71 -7.56 21.57
N GLU A 657 44.50 -8.51 22.07
CA GLU A 657 46.00 -8.48 22.04
C GLU A 657 46.55 -8.53 20.62
N GLU A 658 45.93 -9.27 19.70
CA GLU A 658 46.34 -9.40 18.29
C GLU A 658 46.29 -8.06 17.55
N TYR A 659 45.40 -7.16 17.97
CA TYR A 659 45.16 -5.85 17.35
C TYR A 659 45.70 -4.69 18.21
N GLY A 660 46.48 -4.98 19.26
CA GLY A 660 47.06 -3.97 20.13
C GLY A 660 46.04 -3.21 20.99
N ILE A 661 44.89 -3.82 21.26
CA ILE A 661 43.84 -3.23 22.09
C ILE A 661 44.10 -3.58 23.55
N ALA A 662 44.31 -2.59 24.39
CA ALA A 662 44.51 -2.81 25.82
C ALA A 662 43.21 -3.38 26.46
N PRO A 663 43.28 -4.45 27.28
CA PRO A 663 42.11 -5.07 27.90
C PRO A 663 41.25 -4.11 28.72
N ASP A 664 41.85 -3.13 29.36
CA ASP A 664 41.17 -2.10 30.16
C ASP A 664 40.29 -1.16 29.31
N ARG A 665 40.56 -1.08 28.00
CA ARG A 665 39.75 -0.25 27.11
C ARG A 665 38.29 -0.68 27.04
N PHE A 666 38.01 -1.97 27.18
CA PHE A 666 36.64 -2.47 27.19
C PHE A 666 35.88 -2.20 28.50
N LYS A 667 36.59 -1.97 29.61
CA LYS A 667 35.99 -1.69 30.92
C LYS A 667 35.80 -0.19 31.16
N ASN A 668 36.69 0.61 30.62
CA ASN A 668 36.78 2.05 30.92
C ASN A 668 36.22 2.91 29.77
N THR A 669 35.61 2.33 28.74
CA THR A 669 34.98 3.07 27.64
C THR A 669 33.60 2.54 27.32
N ASP A 670 32.69 3.42 26.95
CA ASP A 670 31.46 3.05 26.34
C ASP A 670 31.61 3.01 24.82
N LEU A 671 30.91 2.10 24.18
CA LEU A 671 30.93 1.89 22.73
C LEU A 671 29.62 2.32 22.15
N HIS A 672 29.65 3.27 21.20
CA HIS A 672 28.44 3.66 20.46
C HIS A 672 28.59 3.20 19.00
N ILE A 673 27.74 2.25 18.62
CA ILE A 673 27.67 1.70 17.26
C ILE A 673 26.49 2.36 16.56
N HIS A 674 26.75 3.00 15.43
CA HIS A 674 25.75 3.70 14.66
C HIS A 674 25.73 3.25 13.20
N ALA A 675 24.54 2.97 12.66
CA ALA A 675 24.33 2.80 11.22
C ALA A 675 23.51 4.00 10.71
N PRO A 676 24.10 4.90 9.92
CA PRO A 676 23.40 6.06 9.36
C PRO A 676 22.12 5.69 8.59
N GLU A 677 21.27 6.69 8.31
CA GLU A 677 19.94 6.51 7.68
C GLU A 677 18.94 5.72 8.57
N GLY A 678 18.76 6.19 9.81
CA GLY A 678 17.86 5.56 10.80
C GLY A 678 16.37 5.50 10.42
N ALA A 679 15.96 6.19 9.36
CA ALA A 679 14.59 6.11 8.84
C ALA A 679 14.27 4.78 8.14
N VAL A 680 15.29 4.01 7.75
CA VAL A 680 15.12 2.71 7.09
C VAL A 680 15.49 1.60 8.09
N PRO A 681 14.54 0.73 8.48
CA PRO A 681 14.84 -0.42 9.32
C PRO A 681 15.88 -1.33 8.63
N LYS A 682 16.87 -1.78 9.40
CA LYS A 682 17.95 -2.64 8.93
C LYS A 682 18.01 -3.87 9.82
N ASP A 683 17.86 -5.05 9.21
CA ASP A 683 18.02 -6.31 9.92
C ASP A 683 18.72 -7.35 9.05
N GLY A 684 19.47 -8.24 9.69
CA GLY A 684 20.15 -9.35 9.04
C GLY A 684 21.56 -9.60 9.57
N PRO A 685 22.04 -10.86 9.46
CA PRO A 685 23.32 -11.28 10.05
C PRO A 685 24.54 -10.84 9.20
N SER A 686 24.36 -10.46 7.93
CA SER A 686 25.44 -10.23 6.96
C SER A 686 26.31 -9.01 7.23
N ALA A 687 26.00 -8.20 8.24
CA ALA A 687 26.78 -7.04 8.67
C ALA A 687 27.87 -7.39 9.70
N GLY A 688 27.92 -8.62 10.19
CA GLY A 688 28.83 -9.02 11.26
C GLY A 688 30.30 -8.68 11.00
N VAL A 689 30.79 -8.95 9.80
CA VAL A 689 32.17 -8.60 9.41
C VAL A 689 32.42 -7.09 9.42
N THR A 690 31.44 -6.29 9.01
CA THR A 690 31.52 -4.83 8.97
C THR A 690 31.52 -4.24 10.37
N LEU A 691 30.60 -4.70 11.22
CA LEU A 691 30.49 -4.29 12.62
C LEU A 691 31.79 -4.56 13.36
N THR A 692 32.36 -5.77 13.17
CA THR A 692 33.64 -6.14 13.82
C THR A 692 34.80 -5.31 13.30
N THR A 693 34.86 -5.07 12.00
CA THR A 693 35.95 -4.26 11.41
C THR A 693 35.91 -2.82 11.91
N ALA A 694 34.77 -2.18 11.94
CA ALA A 694 34.60 -0.84 12.48
C ALA A 694 34.93 -0.77 13.97
N LEU A 695 34.52 -1.78 14.74
CA LEU A 695 34.80 -1.87 16.18
C LEU A 695 36.28 -2.05 16.47
N VAL A 696 36.93 -3.01 15.81
CA VAL A 696 38.40 -3.23 15.97
C VAL A 696 39.15 -2.00 15.54
N SER A 697 38.80 -1.34 14.46
CA SER A 697 39.37 -0.08 14.01
C SER A 697 39.25 1.02 15.06
N ALA A 698 38.06 1.23 15.61
CA ALA A 698 37.82 2.26 16.64
C ALA A 698 38.61 2.02 17.92
N LEU A 699 38.69 0.75 18.36
CA LEU A 699 39.41 0.37 19.58
C LEU A 699 40.94 0.40 19.41
N SER A 700 41.43 -0.05 18.24
CA SER A 700 42.90 -0.07 17.98
C SER A 700 43.43 1.27 17.49
N GLY A 701 42.60 2.15 16.96
CA GLY A 701 42.97 3.40 16.31
C GLY A 701 43.55 3.20 14.90
N ILE A 702 43.40 2.00 14.30
CA ILE A 702 43.89 1.68 12.96
C ILE A 702 42.82 2.04 11.94
N PRO A 703 43.08 2.86 10.92
CA PRO A 703 42.10 3.26 9.95
C PRO A 703 41.65 2.10 9.02
N VAL A 704 40.40 2.12 8.60
CA VAL A 704 39.83 1.22 7.60
C VAL A 704 39.96 1.83 6.22
N ARG A 705 40.21 1.01 5.24
CA ARG A 705 40.26 1.40 3.82
C ARG A 705 38.88 1.88 3.34
N HIS A 706 38.84 3.06 2.75
CA HIS A 706 37.61 3.66 2.19
C HIS A 706 37.18 3.02 0.86
N ASP A 707 38.15 2.48 0.07
CA ASP A 707 37.91 1.86 -1.25
C ASP A 707 37.46 0.39 -1.17
N LEU A 708 37.17 -0.08 0.04
CA LEU A 708 36.81 -1.47 0.31
C LEU A 708 35.45 -1.55 0.97
N ALA A 709 34.63 -2.50 0.52
CA ALA A 709 33.38 -2.89 1.17
C ALA A 709 33.42 -4.38 1.55
N MET A 710 32.55 -4.78 2.46
CA MET A 710 32.56 -6.14 2.97
C MET A 710 31.12 -6.60 3.30
N THR A 711 30.93 -7.92 3.24
CA THR A 711 29.68 -8.57 3.69
C THR A 711 30.02 -9.97 4.19
N GLY A 712 29.34 -10.41 5.24
CA GLY A 712 29.54 -11.75 5.82
C GLY A 712 28.92 -11.82 7.20
N GLU A 713 28.33 -12.95 7.52
CA GLU A 713 27.95 -13.31 8.88
C GLU A 713 29.16 -13.82 9.65
N ILE A 714 29.21 -13.61 10.96
CA ILE A 714 30.32 -14.06 11.79
C ILE A 714 29.87 -15.03 12.85
N THR A 715 30.76 -15.96 13.21
CA THR A 715 30.61 -16.82 14.37
C THR A 715 31.52 -16.33 15.53
N LEU A 716 31.26 -16.81 16.74
CA LEU A 716 32.11 -16.54 17.92
C LEU A 716 33.57 -16.91 17.71
N HIS A 717 33.87 -17.90 16.86
CA HIS A 717 35.22 -18.35 16.53
C HIS A 717 35.85 -17.60 15.34
N GLY A 718 35.16 -16.57 14.83
CA GLY A 718 35.64 -15.73 13.73
C GLY A 718 35.57 -16.39 12.36
N ASN A 719 34.77 -17.44 12.16
CA ASN A 719 34.46 -17.93 10.82
C ASN A 719 33.48 -16.97 10.15
N VAL A 720 33.65 -16.80 8.85
CA VAL A 720 32.78 -15.98 8.00
C VAL A 720 31.85 -16.91 7.24
N LEU A 721 30.55 -16.78 7.53
CA LEU A 721 29.49 -17.59 6.94
C LEU A 721 28.89 -16.95 5.68
N PRO A 722 28.30 -17.75 4.78
CA PRO A 722 27.73 -17.29 3.52
C PRO A 722 26.53 -16.36 3.72
N ILE A 723 26.28 -15.54 2.69
CA ILE A 723 25.23 -14.52 2.68
C ILE A 723 24.38 -14.62 1.42
N GLY A 724 23.17 -14.07 1.47
CA GLY A 724 22.32 -13.91 0.29
C GLY A 724 22.49 -12.57 -0.42
N GLY A 725 22.07 -12.51 -1.70
CA GLY A 725 22.00 -11.27 -2.46
C GLY A 725 23.35 -10.70 -2.87
N LEU A 726 24.35 -11.53 -3.17
CA LEU A 726 25.68 -11.07 -3.58
C LEU A 726 25.63 -10.22 -4.85
N LYS A 727 24.78 -10.56 -5.81
CA LYS A 727 24.60 -9.81 -7.05
C LYS A 727 24.19 -8.35 -6.75
N GLU A 728 23.15 -8.14 -5.95
CA GLU A 728 22.62 -6.83 -5.59
C GLU A 728 23.64 -6.04 -4.74
N LYS A 729 24.27 -6.69 -3.78
CA LYS A 729 25.31 -6.10 -2.93
C LYS A 729 26.50 -5.61 -3.74
N SER A 730 26.96 -6.42 -4.72
CA SER A 730 28.05 -6.05 -5.60
C SER A 730 27.72 -4.88 -6.51
N MET A 731 26.48 -4.79 -6.96
CA MET A 731 25.99 -3.64 -7.72
C MET A 731 25.95 -2.35 -6.90
N ALA A 732 25.65 -2.42 -5.61
CA ALA A 732 25.72 -1.26 -4.73
C ALA A 732 27.17 -0.77 -4.58
N ALA A 733 28.11 -1.68 -4.34
CA ALA A 733 29.54 -1.37 -4.27
C ALA A 733 30.04 -0.72 -5.58
N PHE A 734 29.64 -1.26 -6.72
CA PHE A 734 30.00 -0.74 -8.04
C PHE A 734 29.47 0.69 -8.27
N ARG A 735 28.22 0.94 -7.93
CA ARG A 735 27.57 2.27 -8.08
C ARG A 735 28.30 3.34 -7.27
N GLU A 736 28.74 3.01 -6.06
CA GLU A 736 29.44 3.95 -5.18
C GLU A 736 30.96 4.02 -5.43
N GLY A 737 31.47 3.28 -6.44
CA GLY A 737 32.86 3.34 -6.86
C GLY A 737 33.84 2.57 -5.97
N ILE A 738 33.36 1.57 -5.22
CA ILE A 738 34.19 0.67 -4.42
C ILE A 738 35.05 -0.19 -5.36
N SER A 739 36.34 -0.30 -5.09
CA SER A 739 37.26 -1.10 -5.91
C SER A 739 37.44 -2.52 -5.43
N THR A 740 37.18 -2.80 -4.16
CA THR A 740 37.46 -4.10 -3.53
C THR A 740 36.27 -4.53 -2.68
N VAL A 741 35.82 -5.77 -2.83
CA VAL A 741 34.75 -6.35 -2.01
C VAL A 741 35.21 -7.65 -1.37
N LEU A 742 35.12 -7.74 -0.04
CA LEU A 742 35.37 -8.96 0.71
C LEU A 742 34.05 -9.74 0.81
N ILE A 743 34.10 -11.01 0.38
CA ILE A 743 32.97 -11.92 0.36
C ILE A 743 33.32 -13.21 1.12
N PRO A 744 32.32 -13.91 1.70
CA PRO A 744 32.57 -15.23 2.25
C PRO A 744 33.05 -16.18 1.14
N LYS A 745 33.96 -17.11 1.49
CA LYS A 745 34.50 -18.07 0.51
C LYS A 745 33.46 -18.90 -0.16
N GLU A 746 32.43 -19.30 0.56
CA GLU A 746 31.33 -20.11 0.03
C GLU A 746 30.53 -19.37 -1.05
N ASN A 747 30.44 -18.03 -0.96
CA ASN A 747 29.81 -17.20 -1.99
C ASN A 747 30.69 -16.96 -3.23
N ALA A 748 31.87 -17.56 -3.32
CA ALA A 748 32.68 -17.47 -4.54
C ALA A 748 31.97 -18.10 -5.76
N THR A 749 31.11 -19.08 -5.55
CA THR A 749 30.27 -19.68 -6.58
C THR A 749 29.22 -18.70 -7.10
N ASP A 750 28.70 -17.84 -6.24
CA ASP A 750 27.65 -16.85 -6.59
C ASP A 750 28.21 -15.73 -7.48
N LEU A 751 29.52 -15.60 -7.58
CA LEU A 751 30.15 -14.68 -8.53
C LEU A 751 29.77 -14.98 -9.98
N TYR A 752 29.33 -16.22 -10.27
CA TYR A 752 28.79 -16.54 -11.59
C TYR A 752 27.55 -15.67 -11.95
N GLU A 753 26.78 -15.26 -10.97
CA GLU A 753 25.58 -14.46 -11.14
C GLU A 753 25.84 -12.95 -11.25
N VAL A 754 27.01 -12.51 -10.82
CA VAL A 754 27.40 -11.10 -10.85
C VAL A 754 27.70 -10.68 -12.30
N ASP A 755 27.30 -9.47 -12.67
CA ASP A 755 27.44 -8.95 -14.02
C ASP A 755 28.91 -8.80 -14.43
N ALA A 756 29.20 -9.02 -15.71
CA ALA A 756 30.56 -8.96 -16.25
C ALA A 756 31.21 -7.59 -16.02
N GLU A 757 30.48 -6.49 -16.23
CA GLU A 757 30.95 -5.13 -16.00
C GLU A 757 31.39 -4.88 -14.54
N VAL A 758 30.67 -5.46 -13.58
CA VAL A 758 31.00 -5.40 -12.16
C VAL A 758 32.25 -6.20 -11.83
N LYS A 759 32.37 -7.41 -12.41
CA LYS A 759 33.56 -8.27 -12.23
C LYS A 759 34.84 -7.67 -12.79
N GLU A 760 34.74 -6.91 -13.87
CA GLU A 760 35.89 -6.23 -14.45
C GLU A 760 36.41 -5.09 -13.58
N LYS A 761 35.51 -4.42 -12.84
CA LYS A 761 35.87 -3.21 -12.07
C LYS A 761 36.03 -3.42 -10.58
N ILE A 762 35.41 -4.46 -10.03
CA ILE A 762 35.52 -4.81 -8.61
C ILE A 762 36.41 -6.04 -8.42
N HIS A 763 37.39 -5.91 -7.55
CA HIS A 763 38.22 -7.02 -7.11
C HIS A 763 37.53 -7.74 -5.93
N PHE A 764 37.04 -8.95 -6.17
CA PHE A 764 36.41 -9.78 -5.14
C PHE A 764 37.48 -10.62 -4.43
N ILE A 765 37.52 -10.57 -3.11
CA ILE A 765 38.42 -11.37 -2.28
C ILE A 765 37.61 -12.31 -1.40
N PRO A 766 37.64 -13.64 -1.69
CA PRO A 766 37.00 -14.63 -0.84
C PRO A 766 37.74 -14.77 0.50
N VAL A 767 36.99 -14.76 1.61
CA VAL A 767 37.55 -14.87 2.99
C VAL A 767 36.82 -15.96 3.76
N GLU A 768 37.55 -16.75 4.54
CA GLU A 768 36.99 -17.80 5.43
C GLU A 768 36.96 -17.34 6.90
N ARG A 769 37.90 -16.46 7.27
CA ARG A 769 38.03 -16.02 8.65
C ARG A 769 38.07 -14.51 8.78
N LEU A 770 37.59 -14.02 9.88
CA LEU A 770 37.52 -12.60 10.19
C LEU A 770 38.94 -11.97 10.28
N SER A 771 39.95 -12.75 10.71
CA SER A 771 41.32 -12.29 10.68
C SER A 771 41.82 -11.92 9.26
N GLN A 772 41.35 -12.63 8.23
CA GLN A 772 41.61 -12.28 6.84
C GLN A 772 40.92 -10.98 6.43
N VAL A 773 39.65 -10.81 6.86
CA VAL A 773 38.90 -9.56 6.63
C VAL A 773 39.69 -8.38 7.22
N LEU A 774 40.07 -8.44 8.50
CA LEU A 774 40.77 -7.37 9.19
C LEU A 774 42.15 -7.07 8.56
N LYS A 775 42.82 -8.11 8.08
CA LYS A 775 44.13 -7.96 7.37
C LYS A 775 43.97 -7.16 6.07
N HIS A 776 42.91 -7.35 5.32
CA HIS A 776 42.62 -6.63 4.08
C HIS A 776 42.03 -5.24 4.31
N ALA A 777 41.20 -5.10 5.35
CA ALA A 777 40.45 -3.88 5.63
C ALA A 777 41.27 -2.83 6.41
N LEU A 778 42.11 -3.27 7.37
CA LEU A 778 42.86 -2.36 8.23
C LEU A 778 44.19 -1.96 7.61
N ILE A 779 44.54 -0.70 7.75
CA ILE A 779 45.82 -0.16 7.25
C ILE A 779 46.89 -0.25 8.37
N MET A 780 47.53 -1.42 8.46
CA MET A 780 48.60 -1.65 9.47
C MET A 780 49.80 -0.72 9.29
N PRO A 781 50.46 -0.25 10.39
CA PRO A 781 51.60 0.63 10.35
C PRO A 781 52.81 -0.01 9.66
N GLY A 782 52.97 -0.14 8.50
CA GLY A 782 54.03 -0.77 7.68
C GLY A 782 53.62 -0.94 6.23
N HIS A 783 52.32 -0.99 5.96
CA HIS A 783 51.78 -1.08 4.61
C HIS A 783 51.41 0.28 4.00
N ALA A 784 51.33 1.35 4.81
CA ALA A 784 51.06 2.70 4.37
C ALA A 784 52.16 3.26 3.42
N ALA A 785 53.40 2.83 3.57
CA ALA A 785 54.52 3.26 2.73
C ALA A 785 54.45 2.60 1.32
N ALA A 786 54.05 1.34 1.23
CA ALA A 786 53.98 0.61 -0.04
C ALA A 786 52.84 1.12 -0.95
N ARG A 787 51.73 1.59 -0.39
CA ARG A 787 50.60 2.13 -1.16
C ARG A 787 50.87 3.51 -1.76
N ARG A 788 51.62 4.39 -1.08
CA ARG A 788 52.06 5.68 -1.64
C ARG A 788 52.97 5.51 -2.85
N ALA A 789 53.74 4.41 -2.92
CA ALA A 789 54.59 4.10 -4.05
C ALA A 789 53.83 3.60 -5.30
N HIS A 790 52.65 2.99 -5.12
CA HIS A 790 51.79 2.52 -6.25
C HIS A 790 50.75 3.55 -6.74
N ALA A 791 50.53 4.63 -6.02
CA ALA A 791 49.55 5.68 -6.35
C ALA A 791 50.16 6.90 -7.05
N MET A 792 51.47 6.87 -7.44
CA MET A 792 52.03 7.90 -8.31
C MET A 792 51.70 7.57 -9.78
N PRO A 793 50.90 8.38 -10.48
CA PRO A 793 50.83 8.27 -11.93
C PRO A 793 52.22 8.58 -12.51
N GLN A 794 52.68 7.72 -13.40
CA GLN A 794 53.84 8.02 -14.26
C GLN A 794 53.57 9.35 -14.96
N ALA A 795 54.31 10.37 -14.57
CA ALA A 795 54.34 11.65 -15.25
C ALA A 795 54.92 11.43 -16.65
N THR A 796 54.09 11.34 -17.62
CA THR A 796 54.47 11.46 -19.04
C THR A 796 54.95 12.89 -19.28
N ASN A 797 56.25 13.02 -19.53
CA ASN A 797 56.87 14.23 -20.08
C ASN A 797 56.08 14.73 -21.28
N LEU A 798 55.52 15.90 -21.16
CA LEU A 798 55.17 16.75 -22.31
C LEU A 798 55.91 18.09 -22.18
N ILE A 799 56.80 18.20 -23.08
CA ILE A 799 57.72 19.23 -23.53
C ILE A 799 57.20 20.66 -23.37
N ALA A 800 58.14 21.51 -22.99
CA ALA A 800 58.09 22.95 -22.94
C ALA A 800 57.60 23.59 -24.29
N GLY A 801 56.81 24.60 -24.19
CA GLY A 801 56.38 25.48 -25.30
C GLY A 801 55.84 26.80 -24.76
N GLU A 802 56.74 27.80 -24.74
CA GLU A 802 56.50 29.23 -24.88
C GLU A 802 55.46 30.01 -24.06
N LYS A 803 55.95 30.92 -23.23
CA LYS A 803 55.33 32.16 -22.79
C LYS A 803 55.06 33.11 -23.98
N PRO A 804 53.99 33.92 -23.92
CA PRO A 804 54.18 35.36 -24.11
C PRO A 804 53.52 36.21 -23.00
N ALA A 805 54.38 37.14 -22.60
CA ALA A 805 54.24 38.55 -22.21
C ALA A 805 52.94 39.06 -21.54
N ALA A 806 53.21 39.67 -20.41
CA ALA A 806 52.37 40.57 -19.67
C ALA A 806 51.94 41.82 -20.47
N LYS A 807 50.73 42.27 -20.22
CA LYS A 807 50.35 43.69 -20.27
C LYS A 807 49.33 43.95 -19.13
N ASP A 808 49.71 44.86 -18.31
CA ASP A 808 49.02 45.50 -17.20
C ASP A 808 48.10 46.64 -17.69
N PRO A 809 47.46 47.36 -16.78
CA PRO A 809 45.97 47.42 -16.68
C PRO A 809 45.47 48.81 -17.08
N ALA A 810 44.19 48.96 -17.09
CA ALA A 810 43.47 50.18 -16.61
C ALA A 810 42.00 50.26 -17.11
N THR A 811 41.15 50.45 -16.18
CA THR A 811 40.21 51.59 -16.02
C THR A 811 38.79 51.47 -16.62
N VAL A 812 37.86 51.51 -15.68
CA VAL A 812 36.61 52.32 -15.68
C VAL A 812 35.46 51.85 -16.61
N MET A 813 34.44 51.43 -16.13
CA MET A 813 33.16 51.83 -15.54
C MET A 813 32.27 50.66 -15.29
#